data_a07f083a7fee87c5fd9f851a690d44bd
#
_entry.id   a07f083a7fee87c5fd9f851a690d44bd
#
_cell.length_a   1.000
_cell.length_b   1.000
_cell.length_c   1.000
_cell.angle_alpha   90.00
_cell.angle_beta   90.00
_cell.angle_gamma   90.00
#
_symmetry.space_group_name_H-M   'P 1'
#
loop_
_entity.id
_entity.type
_entity.pdbx_description
1 polymer ?
#
loop_
_entity_poly.entity_id
_entity_poly.type
_entity_poly.pdbx_seq_one_letter_code
_entity_poly.pdbx_strand_id
1 'polypeptide(L)'
;MEYFRKEIDVGEKKFIIESGKVAKQASGSCTVRVGDTVVLVTAVALKEPKRDIDFMPLTVDYRERTYAVGKIPGGFFKREARPREKEILVSRLIDRSIRPLFPEYWRNDTQISAIVLSHDGENDSEIAAILGASVALYTSDLPFTTPIASVRVGRINGQLIVYPLINEQESSDLDLIVSGTEEALTMVEAGARELLEAEMLEALNLARETIRGICLVQKTLPVKTRIVVEQPQYNPLLKADIEAEAVSKAEASVMIKEKGEREFFWDSFKKDISTRLIEKYPEELSSDIDAILEDIFYKKARELVLNKKVRTDGRDFKEIRPITCETDVLPRVHGSSLFTRGQTQALVAVTLGTPGDMQIVDDITGEYKDRFMLHYNFPGFATGEPKSERSTSRREIGHGNLAKRALSPLLPSEEDFSYTIRLVSDILESNGSSSMASVCGGSLALFNAGVPVKSSCAGVAMGLMKEGDNYVILTDIAGMEDHLGDMDFKVAGTRKGITALQMDIKIFGLTTEIIAQALEQARHARFFILDMMDMAVSVPKNKLSDYAPRIISLTIPQNKIGGLIGPGGKNIRKIQEDNNVKIDIEETGRVFISGTEPDGVESAKEYVECLVAEAEVGKIYKGKVTKIMAFGAFAEILPGKEGLIHISQLSTQHVKKVEDFLKEGDEVKVKVIEIDNQGRINLSVKAALE
;
A
#
# COMPACT_ATOMS: atom_id res chain seq x y z
N MET A 1 21.73 11.02 31.62
CA MET A 1 20.30 10.80 31.97
C MET A 1 20.27 9.80 33.10
N GLU A 2 19.51 10.06 34.15
CA GLU A 2 19.29 9.12 35.26
C GLU A 2 18.42 7.95 34.76
N TYR A 3 18.68 6.74 35.26
CA TYR A 3 17.89 5.57 34.88
C TYR A 3 16.48 5.66 35.44
N PHE A 4 15.49 5.40 34.62
CA PHE A 4 14.12 5.18 35.05
C PHE A 4 13.48 4.00 34.31
N ARG A 5 12.48 3.39 34.97
CA ARG A 5 11.59 2.39 34.39
C ARG A 5 10.15 2.77 34.69
N LYS A 6 9.32 2.76 33.67
CA LYS A 6 7.88 3.08 33.74
C LYS A 6 7.06 2.05 32.99
N GLU A 7 5.91 1.71 33.54
CA GLU A 7 4.93 0.84 32.90
C GLU A 7 3.73 1.67 32.46
N ILE A 8 3.21 1.39 31.27
CA ILE A 8 2.04 2.05 30.66
C ILE A 8 1.11 0.98 30.12
N ASP A 9 -0.18 1.07 30.45
CA ASP A 9 -1.19 0.18 29.90
C ASP A 9 -1.71 0.75 28.56
N VAL A 10 -1.74 -0.10 27.52
CA VAL A 10 -2.25 0.20 26.17
C VAL A 10 -3.26 -0.90 25.81
N GLY A 11 -4.54 -0.61 25.99
CA GLY A 11 -5.57 -1.65 25.97
C GLY A 11 -5.30 -2.67 27.09
N GLU A 12 -5.28 -3.94 26.74
CA GLU A 12 -4.96 -5.04 27.68
C GLU A 12 -3.47 -5.33 27.81
N LYS A 13 -2.62 -4.62 27.06
CA LYS A 13 -1.17 -4.86 27.02
C LYS A 13 -0.40 -3.88 27.89
N LYS A 14 0.67 -4.38 28.47
CA LYS A 14 1.58 -3.57 29.30
C LYS A 14 2.85 -3.24 28.51
N PHE A 15 3.11 -1.95 28.35
CA PHE A 15 4.32 -1.43 27.74
C PHE A 15 5.29 -1.01 28.85
N ILE A 16 6.53 -1.49 28.77
CA ILE A 16 7.59 -1.19 29.72
C ILE A 16 8.59 -0.28 29.03
N ILE A 17 8.81 0.90 29.61
CA ILE A 17 9.76 1.90 29.13
C ILE A 17 10.95 1.94 30.06
N GLU A 18 12.15 1.82 29.52
CA GLU A 18 13.41 2.01 30.26
C GLU A 18 14.28 3.05 29.57
N SER A 19 14.84 3.98 30.31
CA SER A 19 15.77 4.99 29.79
C SER A 19 16.99 5.14 30.71
N GLY A 20 18.08 5.75 30.22
CA GLY A 20 19.32 5.96 30.97
C GLY A 20 20.28 4.77 31.00
N LYS A 21 19.93 3.61 30.44
CA LYS A 21 20.75 2.39 30.41
C LYS A 21 21.59 2.28 29.15
N VAL A 22 21.00 2.54 27.99
CA VAL A 22 21.62 2.36 26.65
C VAL A 22 21.65 3.67 25.85
N ALA A 23 22.50 3.74 24.82
CA ALA A 23 22.62 4.88 23.90
C ALA A 23 22.78 6.25 24.60
N LYS A 24 23.63 6.33 25.61
CA LYS A 24 23.78 7.50 26.52
C LYS A 24 24.35 8.75 25.84
N GLN A 25 24.91 8.64 24.64
CA GLN A 25 25.41 9.80 23.86
C GLN A 25 24.30 10.51 23.09
N ALA A 26 23.13 9.88 22.92
CA ALA A 26 21.98 10.53 22.30
C ALA A 26 21.40 11.62 23.23
N SER A 27 20.77 12.64 22.65
CA SER A 27 20.03 13.67 23.39
C SER A 27 18.95 13.03 24.24
N GLY A 28 18.23 12.05 23.69
CA GLY A 28 17.30 11.18 24.39
C GLY A 28 17.34 9.76 23.87
N SER A 29 17.08 8.79 24.75
CA SER A 29 17.02 7.37 24.37
C SER A 29 16.16 6.58 25.33
N CYS A 30 15.46 5.57 24.80
CA CYS A 30 14.73 4.60 25.61
C CYS A 30 14.61 3.25 24.89
N THR A 31 14.32 2.22 25.64
CA THR A 31 13.77 0.97 25.14
C THR A 31 12.30 0.88 25.51
N VAL A 32 11.47 0.41 24.58
CA VAL A 32 10.06 0.10 24.81
C VAL A 32 9.88 -1.38 24.58
N ARG A 33 9.29 -2.07 25.57
CA ARG A 33 9.02 -3.50 25.54
C ARG A 33 7.52 -3.77 25.70
N VAL A 34 6.98 -4.64 24.86
CA VAL A 34 5.64 -5.24 24.98
C VAL A 34 5.76 -6.74 24.70
N GLY A 35 5.36 -7.59 25.66
CA GLY A 35 5.70 -9.01 25.58
C GLY A 35 7.22 -9.20 25.49
N ASP A 36 7.70 -9.94 24.50
CA ASP A 36 9.11 -10.09 24.18
C ASP A 36 9.56 -9.25 22.98
N THR A 37 8.67 -8.42 22.42
CA THR A 37 9.03 -7.41 21.44
C THR A 37 9.68 -6.21 22.13
N VAL A 38 10.91 -5.83 21.69
CA VAL A 38 11.72 -4.74 22.26
C VAL A 38 12.21 -3.83 21.14
N VAL A 39 11.93 -2.53 21.28
CA VAL A 39 12.38 -1.47 20.38
C VAL A 39 13.27 -0.48 21.09
N LEU A 40 14.47 -0.23 20.58
CA LEU A 40 15.34 0.86 20.99
C LEU A 40 15.02 2.10 20.17
N VAL A 41 14.77 3.24 20.82
CA VAL A 41 14.58 4.51 20.13
C VAL A 41 15.53 5.56 20.67
N THR A 42 16.13 6.33 19.77
CA THR A 42 17.07 7.42 20.08
C THR A 42 16.66 8.69 19.34
N ALA A 43 16.87 9.83 19.98
CA ALA A 43 16.70 11.16 19.43
C ALA A 43 18.03 11.93 19.54
N VAL A 44 18.49 12.49 18.44
CA VAL A 44 19.74 13.27 18.36
C VAL A 44 19.48 14.51 17.51
N ALA A 45 20.01 15.67 17.91
CA ALA A 45 20.03 16.85 17.07
C ALA A 45 21.41 17.53 17.08
N LEU A 46 21.76 18.20 16.00
CA LEU A 46 22.91 19.07 15.95
C LEU A 46 22.66 20.32 16.83
N LYS A 47 23.71 20.87 17.43
CA LYS A 47 23.60 22.04 18.32
C LYS A 47 23.31 23.32 17.55
N GLU A 48 23.79 23.42 16.33
CA GLU A 48 23.65 24.60 15.49
C GLU A 48 22.55 24.41 14.44
N PRO A 49 21.69 25.41 14.22
CA PRO A 49 20.69 25.36 13.17
C PRO A 49 21.35 25.39 11.78
N LYS A 50 20.74 24.74 10.80
CA LYS A 50 21.08 24.92 9.39
C LYS A 50 20.66 26.30 8.93
N ARG A 51 21.55 26.94 8.18
CA ARG A 51 21.27 28.21 7.51
C ARG A 51 20.58 27.96 6.18
N ASP A 52 19.87 28.93 5.69
CA ASP A 52 19.24 28.94 4.35
C ASP A 52 18.24 27.81 4.09
N ILE A 53 17.52 27.37 5.13
CA ILE A 53 16.38 26.45 5.01
C ILE A 53 15.15 27.01 5.72
N ASP A 54 14.00 26.80 5.13
CA ASP A 54 12.68 27.24 5.63
C ASP A 54 11.89 26.12 6.33
N PHE A 55 12.41 24.89 6.31
CA PHE A 55 11.77 23.72 6.88
C PHE A 55 12.58 23.07 8.03
N MET A 56 11.91 22.28 8.84
CA MET A 56 12.57 21.46 9.89
C MET A 56 13.27 20.25 9.28
N PRO A 57 14.60 20.13 9.37
CA PRO A 57 15.36 18.99 8.84
C PRO A 57 15.26 17.79 9.79
N LEU A 58 14.15 17.04 9.72
CA LEU A 58 13.89 15.83 10.48
C LEU A 58 14.12 14.59 9.62
N THR A 59 14.97 13.68 10.08
CA THR A 59 15.16 12.34 9.53
C THR A 59 14.67 11.31 10.54
N VAL A 60 13.80 10.42 10.09
CA VAL A 60 13.32 9.29 10.89
C VAL A 60 13.69 7.99 10.21
N ASP A 61 14.35 7.09 10.92
CA ASP A 61 14.73 5.78 10.46
C ASP A 61 14.20 4.70 11.42
N TYR A 62 13.31 3.88 10.93
CA TYR A 62 12.85 2.66 11.58
C TYR A 62 13.50 1.46 10.91
N ARG A 63 14.05 0.54 11.69
CA ARG A 63 14.78 -0.62 11.17
C ARG A 63 14.42 -1.89 11.94
N GLU A 64 14.04 -2.91 11.18
CA GLU A 64 13.81 -4.27 11.67
C GLU A 64 15.07 -5.10 11.47
N ARG A 65 15.72 -5.50 12.55
CA ARG A 65 16.90 -6.37 12.49
C ARG A 65 16.47 -7.82 12.43
N THR A 66 17.00 -8.58 11.49
CA THR A 66 16.67 -10.01 11.34
C THR A 66 17.06 -10.84 12.55
N TYR A 67 18.10 -10.43 13.30
CA TYR A 67 18.46 -11.08 14.56
C TYR A 67 17.36 -10.96 15.64
N ALA A 68 16.43 -10.00 15.52
CA ALA A 68 15.31 -9.85 16.44
C ALA A 68 14.41 -11.08 16.53
N VAL A 69 14.41 -11.90 15.47
CA VAL A 69 13.72 -13.19 15.39
C VAL A 69 14.69 -14.37 15.20
N GLY A 70 15.98 -14.19 15.56
CA GLY A 70 16.99 -15.25 15.44
C GLY A 70 17.35 -15.64 13.99
N LYS A 71 17.07 -14.78 13.01
CA LYS A 71 17.24 -15.04 11.58
C LYS A 71 18.52 -14.40 11.04
N ILE A 72 19.21 -15.08 10.13
CA ILE A 72 20.29 -14.51 9.32
C ILE A 72 19.66 -13.91 8.05
N PRO A 73 20.00 -12.67 7.66
CA PRO A 73 19.46 -12.06 6.45
C PRO A 73 19.63 -12.95 5.21
N GLY A 74 18.61 -12.99 4.35
CA GLY A 74 18.68 -13.63 3.05
C GLY A 74 19.70 -12.97 2.12
N GLY A 75 19.75 -13.40 0.88
CA GLY A 75 20.64 -12.86 -0.15
C GLY A 75 22.12 -13.23 0.03
N PHE A 76 22.95 -12.73 -0.86
CA PHE A 76 24.37 -13.08 -0.93
C PHE A 76 25.19 -12.47 0.21
N PHE A 77 24.98 -11.19 0.55
CA PHE A 77 25.79 -10.47 1.54
C PHE A 77 25.46 -10.80 3.01
N LYS A 78 24.37 -11.53 3.27
CA LYS A 78 23.94 -11.89 4.63
C LYS A 78 23.87 -10.67 5.57
N ARG A 79 23.43 -9.52 5.05
CA ARG A 79 23.32 -8.26 5.76
C ARG A 79 22.10 -7.50 5.28
N GLU A 80 21.39 -6.82 6.20
CA GLU A 80 20.35 -5.88 5.84
C GLU A 80 20.94 -4.71 5.03
N ALA A 81 20.30 -4.39 3.89
CA ALA A 81 20.76 -3.37 2.97
C ALA A 81 19.87 -2.10 3.06
N ARG A 82 19.14 -1.82 1.97
CA ARG A 82 18.21 -0.68 1.94
C ARG A 82 17.00 -0.94 2.82
N PRO A 83 16.36 0.12 3.38
CA PRO A 83 15.10 -0.03 4.06
C PRO A 83 14.05 -0.72 3.18
N ARG A 84 13.32 -1.66 3.78
CA ARG A 84 12.16 -2.29 3.14
C ARG A 84 11.00 -1.29 3.10
N GLU A 85 10.00 -1.56 2.26
CA GLU A 85 8.81 -0.71 2.14
C GLU A 85 8.12 -0.50 3.50
N LYS A 86 7.90 -1.56 4.28
CA LYS A 86 7.35 -1.50 5.65
C LYS A 86 8.17 -0.58 6.55
N GLU A 87 9.50 -0.69 6.55
CA GLU A 87 10.38 0.16 7.37
C GLU A 87 10.26 1.65 6.99
N ILE A 88 10.07 1.95 5.70
CA ILE A 88 9.84 3.31 5.22
C ILE A 88 8.47 3.83 5.65
N LEU A 89 7.43 2.99 5.57
CA LEU A 89 6.07 3.36 5.98
C LEU A 89 6.02 3.65 7.49
N VAL A 90 6.63 2.81 8.32
CA VAL A 90 6.70 3.05 9.77
C VAL A 90 7.52 4.30 10.10
N SER A 91 8.64 4.54 9.39
CA SER A 91 9.39 5.79 9.51
C SER A 91 8.51 7.01 9.24
N ARG A 92 7.62 6.93 8.26
CA ARG A 92 6.66 7.99 7.93
C ARG A 92 5.58 8.16 9.00
N LEU A 93 5.08 7.07 9.58
CA LEU A 93 4.15 7.14 10.72
C LEU A 93 4.76 7.89 11.89
N ILE A 94 6.01 7.58 12.26
CA ILE A 94 6.73 8.28 13.34
C ILE A 94 6.92 9.76 12.96
N ASP A 95 7.43 10.06 11.76
CA ASP A 95 7.69 11.44 11.29
C ASP A 95 6.42 12.31 11.36
N ARG A 96 5.31 11.84 10.77
CA ARG A 96 4.03 12.55 10.71
C ARG A 96 3.43 12.77 12.10
N SER A 97 3.67 11.84 13.03
CA SER A 97 3.18 11.95 14.41
C SER A 97 3.91 13.01 15.23
N ILE A 98 5.23 13.19 15.02
CA ILE A 98 6.06 14.05 15.88
C ILE A 98 6.38 15.41 15.25
N ARG A 99 6.49 15.48 13.91
CA ARG A 99 6.89 16.70 13.19
C ARG A 99 6.08 17.95 13.54
N PRO A 100 4.74 17.90 13.63
CA PRO A 100 3.91 19.08 13.92
C PRO A 100 4.13 19.67 15.31
N LEU A 101 4.81 18.94 16.23
CA LEU A 101 4.99 19.32 17.63
C LEU A 101 6.33 19.99 17.93
N PHE A 102 7.20 20.06 16.93
CA PHE A 102 8.40 20.86 17.04
C PHE A 102 8.09 22.35 16.86
N PRO A 103 8.83 23.25 17.54
CA PRO A 103 8.68 24.68 17.30
C PRO A 103 8.92 25.06 15.84
N GLU A 104 8.15 26.00 15.32
CA GLU A 104 8.18 26.47 13.95
C GLU A 104 9.58 26.85 13.45
N TYR A 105 10.39 27.45 14.32
CA TYR A 105 11.74 27.93 13.98
C TYR A 105 12.87 26.93 14.32
N TRP A 106 12.54 25.68 14.65
CA TRP A 106 13.56 24.64 14.85
C TRP A 106 14.18 24.21 13.53
N ARG A 107 15.43 24.60 13.29
CA ARG A 107 16.18 24.34 12.04
C ARG A 107 17.38 23.41 12.23
N ASN A 108 17.51 22.80 13.41
CA ASN A 108 18.63 21.89 13.71
C ASN A 108 18.39 20.53 13.09
N ASP A 109 19.40 19.98 12.40
CA ASP A 109 19.33 18.58 11.92
C ASP A 109 18.97 17.65 13.07
N THR A 110 17.83 17.01 12.96
CA THR A 110 17.28 16.14 13.98
C THR A 110 17.06 14.75 13.39
N GLN A 111 17.55 13.72 14.10
CA GLN A 111 17.38 12.34 13.69
C GLN A 111 16.72 11.52 14.80
N ILE A 112 15.72 10.76 14.43
CA ILE A 112 15.11 9.71 15.26
C ILE A 112 15.46 8.36 14.65
N SER A 113 16.06 7.48 15.46
CA SER A 113 16.34 6.11 15.05
C SER A 113 15.58 5.15 15.95
N ALA A 114 14.72 4.33 15.36
CA ALA A 114 13.99 3.26 16.03
C ALA A 114 14.46 1.90 15.48
N ILE A 115 14.93 1.02 16.36
CA ILE A 115 15.52 -0.27 15.97
C ILE A 115 14.81 -1.37 16.74
N VAL A 116 14.21 -2.31 16.03
CA VAL A 116 13.63 -3.54 16.62
C VAL A 116 14.76 -4.48 17.00
N LEU A 117 14.92 -4.71 18.31
CA LEU A 117 15.99 -5.54 18.89
C LEU A 117 15.54 -6.98 19.19
N SER A 118 14.24 -7.17 19.45
CA SER A 118 13.60 -8.46 19.68
C SER A 118 12.17 -8.38 19.18
N HIS A 119 11.63 -9.48 18.64
CA HIS A 119 10.25 -9.55 18.17
C HIS A 119 9.68 -10.95 18.44
N ASP A 120 8.53 -11.02 19.11
CA ASP A 120 7.89 -12.27 19.55
C ASP A 120 6.92 -12.88 18.51
N GLY A 121 6.68 -12.18 17.39
CA GLY A 121 5.73 -12.63 16.36
C GLY A 121 4.26 -12.32 16.68
N GLU A 122 3.96 -11.80 17.88
CA GLU A 122 2.60 -11.52 18.33
C GLU A 122 2.34 -10.03 18.51
N ASN A 123 3.30 -9.30 19.07
CA ASN A 123 3.14 -7.90 19.43
C ASN A 123 3.77 -6.97 18.38
N ASP A 124 2.97 -6.03 17.90
CA ASP A 124 3.38 -5.04 16.91
C ASP A 124 4.47 -4.10 17.47
N SER A 125 5.55 -3.97 16.71
CA SER A 125 6.68 -3.09 17.05
C SER A 125 6.50 -1.63 16.65
N GLU A 126 5.54 -1.33 15.75
CA GLU A 126 5.32 0.01 15.18
C GLU A 126 4.83 0.99 16.25
N ILE A 127 3.82 0.58 17.03
CA ILE A 127 3.27 1.39 18.14
C ILE A 127 4.31 1.61 19.24
N ALA A 128 5.10 0.57 19.54
CA ALA A 128 6.21 0.67 20.49
C ALA A 128 7.29 1.67 20.00
N ALA A 129 7.57 1.71 18.69
CA ALA A 129 8.51 2.64 18.09
C ALA A 129 8.02 4.10 18.17
N ILE A 130 6.73 4.37 17.90
CA ILE A 130 6.16 5.73 18.01
C ILE A 130 6.16 6.19 19.46
N LEU A 131 5.75 5.34 20.40
CA LEU A 131 5.82 5.64 21.84
C LEU A 131 7.27 5.93 22.28
N GLY A 132 8.22 5.11 21.81
CA GLY A 132 9.64 5.32 22.10
C GLY A 132 10.17 6.63 21.53
N ALA A 133 9.74 7.03 20.33
CA ALA A 133 10.11 8.32 19.74
C ALA A 133 9.61 9.49 20.59
N SER A 134 8.35 9.42 21.05
CA SER A 134 7.79 10.39 21.98
C SER A 134 8.61 10.48 23.28
N VAL A 135 8.87 9.35 23.93
CA VAL A 135 9.63 9.30 25.19
C VAL A 135 11.05 9.82 25.01
N ALA A 136 11.77 9.37 23.96
CA ALA A 136 13.13 9.82 23.68
C ALA A 136 13.21 11.34 23.48
N LEU A 137 12.26 11.92 22.75
CA LEU A 137 12.16 13.36 22.52
C LEU A 137 11.73 14.10 23.80
N TYR A 138 10.66 13.67 24.43
CA TYR A 138 10.07 14.35 25.59
C TYR A 138 11.03 14.42 26.77
N THR A 139 11.82 13.37 27.02
CA THR A 139 12.78 13.30 28.12
C THR A 139 14.15 13.91 27.80
N SER A 140 14.39 14.30 26.54
CA SER A 140 15.64 14.92 26.08
C SER A 140 15.72 16.42 26.40
N ASP A 141 16.82 17.04 26.00
CA ASP A 141 17.01 18.48 25.98
C ASP A 141 16.47 19.17 24.71
N LEU A 142 15.93 18.41 23.77
CA LEU A 142 15.33 18.94 22.56
C LEU A 142 14.03 19.71 22.84
N PRO A 143 13.63 20.68 21.99
CA PRO A 143 12.48 21.55 22.23
C PRO A 143 11.14 20.87 21.93
N PHE A 144 10.97 19.63 22.39
CA PHE A 144 9.76 18.83 22.25
C PHE A 144 9.01 18.78 23.60
N THR A 145 8.02 19.65 23.74
CA THR A 145 7.39 19.94 25.04
C THR A 145 6.14 19.11 25.33
N THR A 146 5.54 18.52 24.32
CA THR A 146 4.26 17.81 24.42
C THR A 146 4.44 16.35 24.02
N PRO A 147 4.23 15.39 24.95
CA PRO A 147 4.34 13.98 24.61
C PRO A 147 3.18 13.55 23.71
N ILE A 148 3.44 12.59 22.84
CA ILE A 148 2.43 11.92 22.03
C ILE A 148 2.31 10.46 22.41
N ALA A 149 1.20 9.88 22.04
CA ALA A 149 1.03 8.43 22.00
C ALA A 149 0.42 8.02 20.66
N SER A 150 0.58 6.75 20.35
CA SER A 150 -0.10 6.13 19.23
C SER A 150 -0.76 4.84 19.67
N VAL A 151 -1.88 4.51 19.07
CA VAL A 151 -2.57 3.24 19.26
C VAL A 151 -2.99 2.65 17.92
N ARG A 152 -2.97 1.32 17.84
CA ARG A 152 -3.63 0.59 16.77
C ARG A 152 -4.99 0.10 17.25
N VAL A 153 -6.02 0.31 16.48
CA VAL A 153 -7.37 -0.17 16.75
C VAL A 153 -7.79 -1.09 15.60
N GLY A 154 -8.14 -2.31 15.94
CA GLY A 154 -8.78 -3.27 15.06
C GLY A 154 -10.27 -3.39 15.35
N ARG A 155 -11.02 -4.01 14.44
CA ARG A 155 -12.42 -4.37 14.64
C ARG A 155 -12.65 -5.80 14.18
N ILE A 156 -13.04 -6.67 15.13
CA ILE A 156 -13.24 -8.09 14.91
C ILE A 156 -14.66 -8.44 15.33
N ASN A 157 -15.45 -9.02 14.43
CA ASN A 157 -16.86 -9.34 14.68
C ASN A 157 -17.67 -8.13 15.19
N GLY A 158 -17.37 -6.93 14.68
CA GLY A 158 -18.02 -5.68 15.06
C GLY A 158 -17.54 -5.07 16.39
N GLN A 159 -16.60 -5.69 17.09
CA GLN A 159 -16.03 -5.18 18.35
C GLN A 159 -14.70 -4.51 18.12
N LEU A 160 -14.52 -3.30 18.65
CA LEU A 160 -13.27 -2.57 18.61
C LEU A 160 -12.29 -3.12 19.63
N ILE A 161 -11.06 -3.35 19.21
CA ILE A 161 -9.96 -3.88 20.02
C ILE A 161 -8.77 -2.92 19.93
N VAL A 162 -8.29 -2.44 21.08
CA VAL A 162 -7.07 -1.63 21.16
C VAL A 162 -5.87 -2.56 21.20
N TYR A 163 -4.93 -2.35 20.31
CA TYR A 163 -3.70 -3.11 20.16
C TYR A 163 -3.96 -4.62 19.88
N PRO A 164 -4.68 -4.96 18.79
CA PRO A 164 -4.87 -6.35 18.41
C PRO A 164 -3.53 -7.03 18.11
N LEU A 165 -3.42 -8.32 18.42
CA LEU A 165 -2.27 -9.13 18.07
C LEU A 165 -2.11 -9.24 16.53
N ILE A 166 -0.90 -9.55 16.06
CA ILE A 166 -0.60 -9.65 14.62
C ILE A 166 -1.53 -10.67 13.92
N ASN A 167 -1.75 -11.83 14.53
CA ASN A 167 -2.66 -12.85 14.00
C ASN A 167 -4.14 -12.42 14.03
N GLU A 168 -4.53 -11.57 14.97
CA GLU A 168 -5.90 -11.03 15.06
C GLU A 168 -6.17 -9.98 13.98
N GLN A 169 -5.13 -9.24 13.54
CA GLN A 169 -5.25 -8.23 12.49
C GLN A 169 -5.72 -8.82 11.15
N GLU A 170 -5.40 -10.07 10.85
CA GLU A 170 -5.84 -10.75 9.61
C GLU A 170 -7.37 -10.88 9.53
N SER A 171 -8.03 -11.14 10.67
CA SER A 171 -9.48 -11.25 10.77
C SER A 171 -10.20 -9.91 10.97
N SER A 172 -9.44 -8.85 11.21
CA SER A 172 -9.98 -7.50 11.41
C SER A 172 -10.48 -6.88 10.10
N ASP A 173 -11.62 -6.20 10.16
CA ASP A 173 -12.15 -5.37 9.07
C ASP A 173 -11.72 -3.90 9.15
N LEU A 174 -10.93 -3.56 10.18
CA LEU A 174 -10.31 -2.26 10.40
C LEU A 174 -8.86 -2.41 10.85
N ASP A 175 -7.94 -1.73 10.20
CA ASP A 175 -6.57 -1.47 10.64
C ASP A 175 -6.40 0.03 10.77
N LEU A 176 -6.54 0.56 11.97
CA LEU A 176 -6.52 1.99 12.27
C LEU A 176 -5.35 2.32 13.20
N ILE A 177 -4.44 3.16 12.74
CA ILE A 177 -3.36 3.74 13.56
C ILE A 177 -3.67 5.21 13.78
N VAL A 178 -3.71 5.61 15.04
CA VAL A 178 -3.97 6.99 15.45
C VAL A 178 -2.85 7.47 16.37
N SER A 179 -2.33 8.65 16.10
CA SER A 179 -1.40 9.34 16.97
C SER A 179 -1.99 10.67 17.46
N GLY A 180 -1.62 11.08 18.64
CA GLY A 180 -2.09 12.33 19.20
C GLY A 180 -1.40 12.69 20.52
N THR A 181 -1.76 13.86 21.01
CA THR A 181 -1.42 14.39 22.34
C THR A 181 -2.56 14.08 23.32
N GLU A 182 -2.46 14.57 24.55
CA GLU A 182 -3.58 14.52 25.50
C GLU A 182 -4.84 15.23 24.98
N GLU A 183 -4.67 16.29 24.18
CA GLU A 183 -5.75 17.20 23.80
C GLU A 183 -6.24 17.00 22.35
N ALA A 184 -5.35 16.57 21.45
CA ALA A 184 -5.62 16.55 20.02
C ALA A 184 -4.99 15.36 19.29
N LEU A 185 -5.67 14.87 18.25
CA LEU A 185 -5.09 13.96 17.28
C LEU A 185 -4.09 14.73 16.40
N THR A 186 -3.01 14.05 15.98
CA THR A 186 -1.99 14.62 15.09
C THR A 186 -1.92 13.87 13.77
N MET A 187 -2.15 12.56 13.78
CA MET A 187 -2.07 11.71 12.60
C MET A 187 -3.07 10.56 12.70
N VAL A 188 -3.71 10.24 11.58
CA VAL A 188 -4.54 9.04 11.43
C VAL A 188 -4.16 8.33 10.13
N GLU A 189 -4.09 7.01 10.17
CA GLU A 189 -3.94 6.18 8.98
C GLU A 189 -4.78 4.91 9.14
N ALA A 190 -5.65 4.62 8.17
CA ALA A 190 -6.52 3.46 8.23
C ALA A 190 -6.61 2.72 6.89
N GLY A 191 -6.72 1.39 7.00
CA GLY A 191 -7.28 0.50 6.00
C GLY A 191 -8.54 -0.15 6.56
N ALA A 192 -9.60 -0.28 5.73
CA ALA A 192 -10.86 -0.84 6.19
C ALA A 192 -11.57 -1.64 5.09
N ARG A 193 -12.48 -2.52 5.49
CA ARG A 193 -13.30 -3.32 4.57
C ARG A 193 -14.70 -2.71 4.47
N GLU A 194 -14.80 -1.53 3.80
CA GLU A 194 -16.05 -0.79 3.58
C GLU A 194 -16.74 -0.37 4.90
N LEU A 195 -15.98 0.18 5.86
CA LEU A 195 -16.47 0.62 7.16
C LEU A 195 -17.32 1.91 7.03
N LEU A 196 -18.41 2.00 7.78
CA LEU A 196 -19.25 3.22 7.79
C LEU A 196 -18.53 4.38 8.49
N GLU A 197 -18.87 5.61 8.10
CA GLU A 197 -18.31 6.83 8.68
C GLU A 197 -18.56 6.92 10.21
N ALA A 198 -19.72 6.47 10.68
CA ALA A 198 -20.04 6.44 12.10
C ALA A 198 -19.17 5.45 12.88
N GLU A 199 -18.94 4.27 12.33
CA GLU A 199 -18.06 3.24 12.93
C GLU A 199 -16.60 3.70 12.96
N MET A 200 -16.14 4.38 11.92
CA MET A 200 -14.80 5.00 11.89
C MET A 200 -14.67 6.07 12.98
N LEU A 201 -15.69 6.89 13.19
CA LEU A 201 -15.71 7.92 14.23
C LEU A 201 -15.68 7.30 15.63
N GLU A 202 -16.39 6.19 15.85
CA GLU A 202 -16.35 5.46 17.11
C GLU A 202 -14.92 4.92 17.41
N ALA A 203 -14.26 4.33 16.40
CA ALA A 203 -12.89 3.86 16.52
C ALA A 203 -11.89 4.99 16.81
N LEU A 204 -12.06 6.16 16.18
CA LEU A 204 -11.25 7.36 16.45
C LEU A 204 -11.43 7.88 17.88
N ASN A 205 -12.65 7.85 18.41
CA ASN A 205 -12.94 8.27 19.79
C ASN A 205 -12.27 7.30 20.80
N LEU A 206 -12.38 5.99 20.60
CA LEU A 206 -11.71 5.00 21.44
C LEU A 206 -10.18 5.20 21.43
N ALA A 207 -9.60 5.44 20.24
CA ALA A 207 -8.18 5.72 20.11
C ALA A 207 -7.78 6.99 20.89
N ARG A 208 -8.55 8.09 20.77
CA ARG A 208 -8.32 9.35 21.46
C ARG A 208 -8.29 9.20 22.98
N GLU A 209 -9.26 8.49 23.55
CA GLU A 209 -9.31 8.27 25.01
C GLU A 209 -8.10 7.45 25.48
N THR A 210 -7.72 6.43 24.74
CA THR A 210 -6.54 5.61 25.06
C THR A 210 -5.25 6.44 24.99
N ILE A 211 -5.07 7.23 23.90
CA ILE A 211 -3.92 8.11 23.70
C ILE A 211 -3.78 9.09 24.87
N ARG A 212 -4.90 9.70 25.31
CA ARG A 212 -4.93 10.63 26.43
C ARG A 212 -4.34 9.99 27.69
N GLY A 213 -4.76 8.78 28.02
CA GLY A 213 -4.24 8.04 29.19
C GLY A 213 -2.74 7.82 29.10
N ILE A 214 -2.22 7.41 27.95
CA ILE A 214 -0.79 7.18 27.73
C ILE A 214 0.01 8.49 27.85
N CYS A 215 -0.48 9.59 27.29
CA CYS A 215 0.19 10.90 27.37
C CYS A 215 0.26 11.42 28.82
N LEU A 216 -0.78 11.25 29.62
CA LEU A 216 -0.78 11.62 31.03
C LEU A 216 0.31 10.88 31.82
N VAL A 217 0.52 9.59 31.56
CA VAL A 217 1.60 8.83 32.18
C VAL A 217 2.97 9.35 31.74
N GLN A 218 3.15 9.67 30.44
CA GLN A 218 4.42 10.23 29.95
C GLN A 218 4.78 11.56 30.58
N LYS A 219 3.81 12.42 30.92
CA LYS A 219 4.04 13.70 31.62
C LYS A 219 4.67 13.53 33.02
N THR A 220 4.63 12.32 33.59
CA THR A 220 5.30 12.02 34.87
C THR A 220 6.77 11.63 34.72
N LEU A 221 7.29 11.53 33.51
CA LEU A 221 8.67 11.15 33.22
C LEU A 221 9.65 12.30 33.56
N PRO A 222 10.90 12.00 33.98
CA PRO A 222 11.91 13.03 34.20
C PRO A 222 12.33 13.65 32.86
N VAL A 223 12.39 14.97 32.82
CA VAL A 223 12.78 15.75 31.64
C VAL A 223 14.08 16.53 31.89
N LYS A 224 14.90 16.65 30.86
CA LYS A 224 16.09 17.54 30.90
C LYS A 224 15.67 19.00 30.65
N THR A 225 16.57 19.93 31.04
CA THR A 225 16.43 21.34 30.65
C THR A 225 16.48 21.42 29.13
N ARG A 226 15.45 22.00 28.56
CA ARG A 226 15.29 22.07 27.09
C ARG A 226 16.04 23.24 26.48
N ILE A 227 16.48 23.02 25.22
CA ILE A 227 17.00 24.08 24.39
C ILE A 227 15.87 25.07 24.10
N VAL A 228 16.15 26.36 24.27
CA VAL A 228 15.21 27.43 23.92
C VAL A 228 15.38 27.76 22.46
N VAL A 229 14.30 27.78 21.71
CA VAL A 229 14.26 28.18 20.31
C VAL A 229 13.88 29.64 20.26
N GLU A 230 14.79 30.47 19.79
CA GLU A 230 14.53 31.90 19.61
C GLU A 230 13.76 32.13 18.30
N GLN A 231 12.74 32.98 18.38
CA GLN A 231 12.04 33.43 17.18
C GLN A 231 12.93 34.43 16.42
N PRO A 232 12.97 34.36 15.09
CA PRO A 232 13.66 35.35 14.27
C PRO A 232 13.15 36.76 14.60
N GLN A 233 14.06 37.66 14.85
CA GLN A 233 13.76 39.08 15.06
C GLN A 233 14.06 39.85 13.78
N TYR A 234 13.04 40.23 13.07
CA TYR A 234 13.20 41.02 11.84
C TYR A 234 13.32 42.49 12.17
N ASN A 235 14.09 43.20 11.36
CA ASN A 235 14.20 44.65 11.43
C ASN A 235 12.80 45.30 11.28
N PRO A 236 12.32 46.07 12.27
CA PRO A 236 10.97 46.64 12.21
C PRO A 236 10.73 47.59 11.03
N LEU A 237 11.78 48.28 10.56
CA LEU A 237 11.69 49.19 9.38
C LEU A 237 11.58 48.38 8.09
N LEU A 238 12.39 47.34 7.94
CA LEU A 238 12.29 46.41 6.81
C LEU A 238 10.88 45.80 6.75
N LYS A 239 10.39 45.29 7.89
CA LYS A 239 9.04 44.68 7.97
C LYS A 239 7.94 45.68 7.57
N ALA A 240 7.98 46.90 8.05
CA ALA A 240 7.02 47.95 7.70
C ALA A 240 7.07 48.31 6.19
N ASP A 241 8.26 48.38 5.60
CA ASP A 241 8.40 48.66 4.17
C ASP A 241 7.82 47.49 3.32
N ILE A 242 8.06 46.24 3.73
CA ILE A 242 7.50 45.08 3.06
C ILE A 242 5.96 45.08 3.19
N GLU A 243 5.42 45.26 4.40
CA GLU A 243 3.98 45.28 4.63
C GLU A 243 3.25 46.35 3.81
N ALA A 244 3.85 47.55 3.66
CA ALA A 244 3.28 48.66 2.90
C ALA A 244 3.00 48.30 1.42
N GLU A 245 3.83 47.48 0.82
CA GLU A 245 3.70 47.09 -0.59
C GLU A 245 3.12 45.70 -0.79
N ALA A 246 3.50 44.72 0.04
CA ALA A 246 3.18 43.30 -0.16
C ALA A 246 1.69 42.97 0.14
N VAL A 247 1.06 43.65 1.11
CA VAL A 247 -0.33 43.32 1.51
C VAL A 247 -1.28 43.43 0.32
N SER A 248 -1.24 44.53 -0.44
CA SER A 248 -2.13 44.71 -1.60
C SER A 248 -1.79 43.75 -2.75
N LYS A 249 -0.51 43.43 -2.93
CA LYS A 249 -0.05 42.50 -3.95
C LYS A 249 -0.43 41.06 -3.60
N ALA A 250 -0.31 40.65 -2.33
CA ALA A 250 -0.77 39.35 -1.86
C ALA A 250 -2.30 39.19 -2.06
N GLU A 251 -3.09 40.21 -1.68
CA GLU A 251 -4.54 40.18 -1.93
C GLU A 251 -4.89 40.05 -3.42
N ALA A 252 -4.19 40.76 -4.29
CA ALA A 252 -4.39 40.62 -5.73
C ALA A 252 -3.96 39.23 -6.24
N SER A 253 -2.83 38.71 -5.77
CA SER A 253 -2.31 37.41 -6.15
C SER A 253 -3.25 36.26 -5.77
N VAL A 254 -3.74 36.22 -4.53
CA VAL A 254 -4.60 35.13 -4.05
C VAL A 254 -5.96 35.07 -4.76
N MET A 255 -6.35 36.14 -5.45
CA MET A 255 -7.57 36.22 -6.27
C MET A 255 -7.37 35.70 -7.70
N ILE A 256 -6.14 35.45 -8.13
CA ILE A 256 -5.85 34.88 -9.46
C ILE A 256 -6.16 33.38 -9.42
N LYS A 257 -7.15 32.96 -10.19
CA LYS A 257 -7.68 31.57 -10.18
C LYS A 257 -6.71 30.56 -10.79
N GLU A 258 -6.03 30.97 -11.87
CA GLU A 258 -5.09 30.08 -12.57
C GLU A 258 -3.77 30.01 -11.82
N LYS A 259 -3.29 28.75 -11.56
CA LYS A 259 -2.12 28.49 -10.71
C LYS A 259 -0.85 29.14 -11.27
N GLY A 260 -0.54 28.93 -12.56
CA GLY A 260 0.69 29.42 -13.16
C GLY A 260 0.73 30.94 -13.26
N GLU A 261 -0.40 31.59 -13.56
CA GLU A 261 -0.52 33.07 -13.57
C GLU A 261 -0.32 33.63 -12.16
N ARG A 262 -0.91 32.98 -11.14
CA ARG A 262 -0.78 33.40 -9.74
C ARG A 262 0.67 33.28 -9.25
N GLU A 263 1.32 32.14 -9.49
CA GLU A 263 2.71 31.91 -9.13
C GLU A 263 3.63 32.91 -9.84
N PHE A 264 3.46 33.10 -11.13
CA PHE A 264 4.26 34.07 -11.91
C PHE A 264 4.08 35.50 -11.38
N PHE A 265 2.86 35.91 -11.07
CA PHE A 265 2.59 37.26 -10.52
C PHE A 265 3.28 37.43 -9.17
N TRP A 266 3.15 36.48 -8.25
CA TRP A 266 3.73 36.57 -6.92
C TRP A 266 5.26 36.48 -6.94
N ASP A 267 5.83 35.57 -7.70
CA ASP A 267 7.28 35.41 -7.81
C ASP A 267 7.95 36.61 -8.51
N SER A 268 7.30 37.19 -9.51
CA SER A 268 7.79 38.43 -10.14
C SER A 268 7.82 39.58 -9.14
N PHE A 269 6.78 39.72 -8.31
CA PHE A 269 6.73 40.72 -7.25
C PHE A 269 7.78 40.44 -6.17
N LYS A 270 7.91 39.20 -5.69
CA LYS A 270 8.96 38.82 -4.71
C LYS A 270 10.36 39.22 -5.20
N LYS A 271 10.68 38.87 -6.43
CA LYS A 271 11.98 39.19 -7.02
C LYS A 271 12.25 40.72 -7.10
N ASP A 272 11.24 41.48 -7.53
CA ASP A 272 11.39 42.96 -7.63
C ASP A 272 11.59 43.57 -6.25
N ILE A 273 10.74 43.30 -5.29
CA ILE A 273 10.80 43.87 -3.95
C ILE A 273 12.08 43.45 -3.20
N SER A 274 12.50 42.18 -3.30
CA SER A 274 13.72 41.68 -2.68
C SER A 274 14.95 42.38 -3.22
N THR A 275 15.03 42.57 -4.54
CA THR A 275 16.13 43.30 -5.15
C THR A 275 16.25 44.73 -4.61
N ARG A 276 15.13 45.46 -4.53
CA ARG A 276 15.11 46.85 -4.04
C ARG A 276 15.41 46.97 -2.54
N LEU A 277 14.89 46.05 -1.74
CA LEU A 277 15.07 46.07 -0.29
C LEU A 277 16.48 45.64 0.14
N ILE A 278 17.12 44.69 -0.55
CA ILE A 278 18.52 44.35 -0.29
C ILE A 278 19.44 45.56 -0.54
N GLU A 279 19.18 46.37 -1.55
CA GLU A 279 19.94 47.62 -1.78
C GLU A 279 19.70 48.62 -0.64
N LYS A 280 18.48 48.71 -0.09
CA LYS A 280 18.14 49.62 1.02
C LYS A 280 18.60 49.13 2.39
N TYR A 281 18.61 47.81 2.60
CA TYR A 281 18.97 47.13 3.84
C TYR A 281 20.07 46.08 3.60
N PRO A 282 21.32 46.49 3.29
CA PRO A 282 22.38 45.57 2.85
C PRO A 282 22.86 44.58 3.94
N GLU A 283 22.51 44.83 5.20
CA GLU A 283 22.86 43.97 6.34
C GLU A 283 21.83 42.82 6.56
N GLU A 284 20.67 42.87 5.88
CA GLU A 284 19.59 41.90 6.04
C GLU A 284 19.73 40.77 5.02
N LEU A 285 19.24 39.61 5.37
CA LEU A 285 19.29 38.43 4.50
C LEU A 285 18.07 38.39 3.55
N SER A 286 18.29 37.97 2.32
CA SER A 286 17.20 37.73 1.37
C SER A 286 16.19 36.75 1.90
N SER A 287 16.62 35.74 2.67
CA SER A 287 15.75 34.75 3.34
C SER A 287 14.76 35.37 4.35
N ASP A 288 15.14 36.49 5.00
CA ASP A 288 14.28 37.20 5.95
C ASP A 288 13.16 37.95 5.21
N ILE A 289 13.50 38.56 4.06
CA ILE A 289 12.53 39.21 3.18
C ILE A 289 11.53 38.17 2.66
N ASP A 290 12.03 37.03 2.18
CA ASP A 290 11.20 35.94 1.66
C ASP A 290 10.28 35.40 2.74
N ALA A 291 10.76 35.19 3.95
CA ALA A 291 9.96 34.71 5.10
C ALA A 291 8.82 35.69 5.46
N ILE A 292 9.10 37.02 5.47
CA ILE A 292 8.04 38.01 5.75
C ILE A 292 7.00 38.04 4.61
N LEU A 293 7.45 37.94 3.35
CA LEU A 293 6.56 37.91 2.18
C LEU A 293 5.65 36.68 2.19
N GLU A 294 6.19 35.49 2.51
CA GLU A 294 5.43 34.26 2.62
C GLU A 294 4.39 34.32 3.78
N ASP A 295 4.77 34.88 4.94
CA ASP A 295 3.84 35.08 6.06
C ASP A 295 2.66 35.99 5.68
N ILE A 296 2.94 37.10 4.95
CA ILE A 296 1.87 38.00 4.46
C ILE A 296 0.97 37.28 3.47
N PHE A 297 1.55 36.55 2.52
CA PHE A 297 0.77 35.78 1.54
C PHE A 297 -0.10 34.71 2.22
N TYR A 298 0.47 33.95 3.14
CA TYR A 298 -0.20 32.95 3.94
C TYR A 298 -1.42 33.54 4.67
N LYS A 299 -1.23 34.63 5.40
CA LYS A 299 -2.28 35.32 6.14
C LYS A 299 -3.40 35.81 5.22
N LYS A 300 -3.05 36.40 4.06
CA LYS A 300 -4.04 36.92 3.12
C LYS A 300 -4.82 35.82 2.42
N ALA A 301 -4.21 34.70 2.11
CA ALA A 301 -4.89 33.56 1.54
C ALA A 301 -5.87 32.91 2.55
N ARG A 302 -5.49 32.77 3.81
CA ARG A 302 -6.38 32.30 4.89
C ARG A 302 -7.53 33.25 5.15
N GLU A 303 -7.27 34.56 5.21
CA GLU A 303 -8.27 35.61 5.37
C GLU A 303 -9.33 35.57 4.25
N LEU A 304 -8.91 35.34 3.00
CA LEU A 304 -9.81 35.18 1.86
C LEU A 304 -10.79 34.03 2.10
N VAL A 305 -10.27 32.87 2.50
CA VAL A 305 -11.07 31.66 2.69
C VAL A 305 -11.96 31.77 3.95
N LEU A 306 -11.40 32.17 5.08
CA LEU A 306 -12.10 32.19 6.37
C LEU A 306 -13.12 33.33 6.49
N ASN A 307 -12.77 34.56 6.02
CA ASN A 307 -13.57 35.74 6.24
C ASN A 307 -14.42 36.13 5.02
N LYS A 308 -13.81 36.09 3.81
CA LYS A 308 -14.53 36.44 2.57
C LYS A 308 -15.32 35.24 1.99
N LYS A 309 -15.09 34.02 2.53
CA LYS A 309 -15.73 32.76 2.10
C LYS A 309 -15.54 32.46 0.61
N VAL A 310 -14.35 32.76 0.09
CA VAL A 310 -13.95 32.52 -1.32
C VAL A 310 -12.70 31.66 -1.36
N ARG A 311 -12.73 30.59 -2.14
CA ARG A 311 -11.53 29.77 -2.40
C ARG A 311 -10.61 30.46 -3.40
N THR A 312 -9.33 30.14 -3.34
CA THR A 312 -8.28 30.75 -4.20
C THR A 312 -8.46 30.45 -5.69
N ASP A 313 -9.16 29.39 -6.05
CA ASP A 313 -9.54 29.06 -7.43
C ASP A 313 -11.00 29.46 -7.77
N GLY A 314 -11.71 30.04 -6.83
CA GLY A 314 -13.06 30.57 -6.99
C GLY A 314 -14.18 29.55 -6.90
N ARG A 315 -13.89 28.28 -6.55
CA ARG A 315 -14.90 27.24 -6.29
C ARG A 315 -15.66 27.48 -4.97
N ASP A 316 -16.84 26.87 -4.86
CA ASP A 316 -17.54 26.71 -3.58
C ASP A 316 -16.79 25.72 -2.67
N PHE A 317 -17.03 25.77 -1.35
CA PHE A 317 -16.33 24.90 -0.38
C PHE A 317 -16.60 23.41 -0.57
N LYS A 318 -17.73 23.05 -1.17
CA LYS A 318 -18.12 21.67 -1.46
C LYS A 318 -17.89 21.26 -2.91
N GLU A 319 -17.49 22.20 -3.75
CA GLU A 319 -17.32 21.97 -5.17
C GLU A 319 -16.04 21.18 -5.49
N ILE A 320 -16.19 20.18 -6.34
CA ILE A 320 -15.12 19.32 -6.84
C ILE A 320 -14.67 19.86 -8.19
N ARG A 321 -13.37 19.81 -8.47
CA ARG A 321 -12.79 20.17 -9.78
C ARG A 321 -13.42 19.30 -10.90
N PRO A 322 -13.47 19.79 -12.14
CA PRO A 322 -13.94 19.00 -13.28
C PRO A 322 -13.18 17.66 -13.38
N ILE A 323 -13.94 16.58 -13.61
CA ILE A 323 -13.42 15.22 -13.70
C ILE A 323 -13.60 14.71 -15.12
N THR A 324 -12.55 14.10 -15.68
CA THR A 324 -12.63 13.28 -16.89
C THR A 324 -12.01 11.90 -16.62
N CYS A 325 -12.66 10.88 -17.15
CA CYS A 325 -12.27 9.48 -17.00
C CYS A 325 -12.19 8.83 -18.37
N GLU A 326 -11.02 8.33 -18.74
CA GLU A 326 -10.78 7.62 -19.99
C GLU A 326 -10.23 6.22 -19.68
N THR A 327 -10.64 5.24 -20.46
CA THR A 327 -10.13 3.86 -20.39
C THR A 327 -9.63 3.40 -21.75
N ASP A 328 -8.87 2.31 -21.79
CA ASP A 328 -8.23 1.82 -23.03
C ASP A 328 -7.23 2.80 -23.65
N VAL A 329 -6.59 3.65 -22.83
CA VAL A 329 -5.67 4.69 -23.33
C VAL A 329 -4.33 4.13 -23.81
N LEU A 330 -3.95 2.93 -23.37
CA LEU A 330 -2.69 2.27 -23.76
C LEU A 330 -2.97 0.94 -24.48
N PRO A 331 -2.49 0.77 -25.74
CA PRO A 331 -2.94 -0.35 -26.57
C PRO A 331 -2.35 -1.73 -26.22
N ARG A 332 -1.23 -1.80 -25.50
CA ARG A 332 -0.49 -3.06 -25.24
C ARG A 332 -0.61 -3.57 -23.82
N VAL A 333 -1.11 -2.77 -22.88
CA VAL A 333 -1.26 -3.15 -21.48
C VAL A 333 -2.52 -4.00 -21.28
N HIS A 334 -2.64 -4.61 -20.10
CA HIS A 334 -3.78 -5.49 -19.82
C HIS A 334 -5.03 -4.72 -19.41
N GLY A 335 -4.87 -3.50 -18.93
CA GLY A 335 -5.90 -2.50 -18.67
C GLY A 335 -5.26 -1.16 -18.41
N SER A 336 -5.94 -0.06 -18.76
CA SER A 336 -5.43 1.28 -18.52
C SER A 336 -6.53 2.30 -18.35
N SER A 337 -6.20 3.37 -17.61
CA SER A 337 -7.06 4.53 -17.45
C SER A 337 -6.26 5.82 -17.38
N LEU A 338 -6.88 6.90 -17.79
CA LEU A 338 -6.44 8.26 -17.55
C LEU A 338 -7.52 8.96 -16.73
N PHE A 339 -7.20 9.26 -15.48
CA PHE A 339 -8.08 10.00 -14.58
C PHE A 339 -7.55 11.42 -14.42
N THR A 340 -8.37 12.40 -14.73
CA THR A 340 -8.05 13.81 -14.60
C THR A 340 -9.06 14.50 -13.69
N ARG A 341 -8.57 15.27 -12.71
CA ARG A 341 -9.36 16.11 -11.81
C ARG A 341 -8.76 17.51 -11.76
N GLY A 342 -9.30 18.44 -12.55
CA GLY A 342 -8.68 19.74 -12.79
C GLY A 342 -7.25 19.57 -13.30
N GLN A 343 -6.28 20.15 -12.60
CA GLN A 343 -4.83 20.07 -12.88
C GLN A 343 -4.15 18.93 -12.11
N THR A 344 -4.83 17.80 -11.91
CA THR A 344 -4.23 16.59 -11.33
C THR A 344 -4.60 15.40 -12.20
N GLN A 345 -3.60 14.74 -12.79
CA GLN A 345 -3.78 13.67 -13.76
C GLN A 345 -2.95 12.43 -13.40
N ALA A 346 -3.59 11.27 -13.41
CA ALA A 346 -2.97 9.97 -13.17
C ALA A 346 -3.22 9.04 -14.37
N LEU A 347 -2.15 8.59 -14.99
CA LEU A 347 -2.15 7.50 -15.97
C LEU A 347 -1.91 6.19 -15.21
N VAL A 348 -2.87 5.27 -15.29
CA VAL A 348 -2.77 4.01 -14.55
C VAL A 348 -2.80 2.83 -15.51
N ALA A 349 -1.84 1.93 -15.33
CA ALA A 349 -1.72 0.70 -16.11
C ALA A 349 -1.80 -0.53 -15.19
N VAL A 350 -2.54 -1.55 -15.65
CA VAL A 350 -2.64 -2.86 -14.98
C VAL A 350 -1.90 -3.90 -15.80
N THR A 351 -1.10 -4.71 -15.11
CA THR A 351 -0.49 -5.92 -15.65
C THR A 351 -0.97 -7.11 -14.83
N LEU A 352 -1.50 -8.12 -15.51
CA LEU A 352 -1.89 -9.40 -14.93
C LEU A 352 -0.77 -10.41 -15.17
N GLY A 353 -0.28 -11.01 -14.11
CA GLY A 353 0.78 -12.01 -14.14
C GLY A 353 0.30 -13.36 -13.60
N THR A 354 1.19 -14.32 -13.58
CA THR A 354 0.97 -15.66 -13.03
C THR A 354 1.24 -15.69 -11.53
N PRO A 355 0.86 -16.72 -10.78
CA PRO A 355 1.23 -16.88 -9.37
C PRO A 355 2.75 -16.84 -9.13
N GLY A 356 3.56 -17.27 -10.11
CA GLY A 356 5.01 -17.18 -10.03
C GLY A 356 5.58 -15.75 -10.09
N ASP A 357 4.75 -14.75 -10.43
CA ASP A 357 5.13 -13.33 -10.49
C ASP A 357 4.78 -12.58 -9.19
N MET A 358 4.23 -13.26 -8.16
CA MET A 358 3.96 -12.67 -6.85
C MET A 358 5.22 -12.12 -6.21
N GLN A 359 5.09 -10.98 -5.54
CA GLN A 359 6.21 -10.43 -4.78
C GLN A 359 6.47 -11.28 -3.54
N ILE A 360 7.71 -11.75 -3.40
CA ILE A 360 8.15 -12.43 -2.18
C ILE A 360 8.59 -11.36 -1.18
N VAL A 361 7.93 -11.32 -0.04
CA VAL A 361 8.28 -10.44 1.09
C VAL A 361 8.88 -11.30 2.19
N ASP A 362 10.12 -10.97 2.58
CA ASP A 362 10.86 -11.64 3.65
C ASP A 362 11.22 -10.62 4.73
N ASP A 363 10.49 -10.63 5.85
CA ASP A 363 10.68 -9.73 6.97
C ASP A 363 10.76 -10.46 8.33
N ILE A 364 10.66 -9.73 9.44
CA ILE A 364 10.73 -10.32 10.78
C ILE A 364 9.45 -11.08 11.17
N THR A 365 8.35 -10.92 10.45
CA THR A 365 7.11 -11.68 10.68
C THR A 365 7.09 -12.99 9.90
N GLY A 366 8.00 -13.16 8.93
CA GLY A 366 8.12 -14.36 8.11
C GLY A 366 8.30 -14.06 6.64
N GLU A 367 8.16 -15.11 5.82
CA GLU A 367 8.13 -15.02 4.37
C GLU A 367 6.69 -15.22 3.88
N TYR A 368 6.19 -14.29 3.09
CA TYR A 368 4.89 -14.39 2.46
C TYR A 368 4.91 -13.87 1.04
N LYS A 369 3.89 -14.20 0.27
CA LYS A 369 3.72 -13.75 -1.12
C LYS A 369 2.61 -12.72 -1.19
N ASP A 370 2.89 -11.61 -1.88
CA ASP A 370 1.92 -10.56 -2.16
C ASP A 370 1.53 -10.60 -3.64
N ARG A 371 0.25 -10.85 -3.90
CA ARG A 371 -0.30 -10.94 -5.25
C ARG A 371 -0.77 -9.59 -5.82
N PHE A 372 -0.88 -8.54 -4.98
CA PHE A 372 -1.30 -7.22 -5.39
C PHE A 372 -0.22 -6.17 -5.14
N MET A 373 0.40 -5.72 -6.18
CA MET A 373 1.41 -4.67 -6.14
C MET A 373 0.84 -3.37 -6.70
N LEU A 374 1.01 -2.26 -5.99
CA LEU A 374 0.69 -0.93 -6.48
C LEU A 374 1.93 -0.04 -6.39
N HIS A 375 2.41 0.41 -7.53
CA HIS A 375 3.55 1.31 -7.65
C HIS A 375 3.07 2.69 -8.09
N TYR A 376 3.49 3.71 -7.38
CA TYR A 376 3.17 5.11 -7.62
C TYR A 376 4.45 5.86 -7.98
N ASN A 377 4.44 6.57 -9.09
CA ASN A 377 5.56 7.34 -9.59
C ASN A 377 5.17 8.82 -9.69
N PHE A 378 6.07 9.69 -9.20
CA PHE A 378 5.86 11.13 -9.21
C PHE A 378 7.09 11.82 -9.86
N PRO A 379 7.16 11.89 -11.18
CA PRO A 379 8.23 12.53 -11.90
C PRO A 379 8.20 14.05 -11.73
N GLY A 380 9.35 14.72 -11.90
CA GLY A 380 9.45 16.15 -11.72
C GLY A 380 8.57 16.96 -12.67
N PHE A 381 8.34 16.48 -13.89
CA PHE A 381 7.47 17.18 -14.84
C PHE A 381 6.01 17.29 -14.38
N ALA A 382 5.55 16.45 -13.45
CA ALA A 382 4.21 16.55 -12.89
C ALA A 382 3.94 17.87 -12.16
N THR A 383 5.00 18.54 -11.70
CA THR A 383 4.96 19.88 -11.10
C THR A 383 5.74 20.93 -11.92
N GLY A 384 6.24 20.55 -13.10
CA GLY A 384 7.05 21.44 -13.94
C GLY A 384 8.51 21.58 -13.49
N GLU A 385 9.00 20.70 -12.62
CA GLU A 385 10.36 20.75 -12.07
C GLU A 385 11.30 19.75 -12.75
N PRO A 386 12.54 20.16 -13.11
CA PRO A 386 13.55 19.21 -13.54
C PRO A 386 14.08 18.41 -12.34
N LYS A 387 13.73 17.12 -12.25
CA LYS A 387 14.12 16.23 -11.16
C LYS A 387 14.70 14.93 -11.68
N SER A 388 15.80 14.46 -11.08
CA SER A 388 16.40 13.18 -11.44
C SER A 388 15.65 12.01 -10.80
N GLU A 389 15.24 11.04 -11.59
CA GLU A 389 14.54 9.81 -11.16
C GLU A 389 15.54 8.68 -10.84
N ARG A 390 16.35 8.85 -9.77
CA ARG A 390 17.37 7.86 -9.39
C ARG A 390 16.85 6.75 -8.47
N SER A 391 15.84 7.03 -7.68
CA SER A 391 15.25 6.08 -6.72
C SER A 391 13.86 6.53 -6.31
N THR A 392 13.01 5.56 -5.95
CA THR A 392 11.69 5.84 -5.38
C THR A 392 11.83 6.59 -4.06
N SER A 393 11.13 7.70 -3.91
CA SER A 393 11.13 8.51 -2.70
C SER A 393 10.23 7.90 -1.60
N ARG A 394 10.48 8.27 -0.34
CA ARG A 394 9.60 7.89 0.80
C ARG A 394 8.16 8.38 0.58
N ARG A 395 7.96 9.51 -0.11
CA ARG A 395 6.65 10.07 -0.44
C ARG A 395 5.91 9.18 -1.44
N GLU A 396 6.59 8.73 -2.49
CA GLU A 396 6.00 7.82 -3.51
C GLU A 396 5.56 6.50 -2.89
N ILE A 397 6.38 5.91 -2.01
CA ILE A 397 6.01 4.69 -1.28
C ILE A 397 4.76 4.92 -0.42
N GLY A 398 4.69 6.04 0.32
CA GLY A 398 3.53 6.36 1.15
C GLY A 398 2.24 6.58 0.36
N HIS A 399 2.32 7.29 -0.78
CA HIS A 399 1.17 7.53 -1.66
C HIS A 399 0.69 6.23 -2.34
N GLY A 400 1.64 5.39 -2.80
CA GLY A 400 1.35 4.08 -3.36
C GLY A 400 0.65 3.18 -2.34
N ASN A 401 1.16 3.12 -1.10
CA ASN A 401 0.57 2.32 -0.04
C ASN A 401 -0.87 2.76 0.33
N LEU A 402 -1.14 4.07 0.35
CA LEU A 402 -2.50 4.57 0.58
C LEU A 402 -3.47 4.13 -0.52
N ALA A 403 -3.07 4.21 -1.79
CA ALA A 403 -3.87 3.74 -2.90
C ALA A 403 -4.02 2.20 -2.88
N LYS A 404 -2.97 1.46 -2.53
CA LYS A 404 -3.00 0.00 -2.34
C LYS A 404 -4.01 -0.39 -1.26
N ARG A 405 -3.97 0.24 -0.08
CA ARG A 405 -4.92 0.02 1.02
C ARG A 405 -6.36 0.29 0.59
N ALA A 406 -6.58 1.33 -0.20
CA ALA A 406 -7.92 1.68 -0.68
C ALA A 406 -8.53 0.64 -1.62
N LEU A 407 -7.72 0.00 -2.47
CA LEU A 407 -8.18 -0.92 -3.51
C LEU A 407 -8.14 -2.39 -3.07
N SER A 408 -7.21 -2.78 -2.19
CA SER A 408 -7.00 -4.18 -1.75
C SER A 408 -8.26 -4.88 -1.24
N PRO A 409 -9.14 -4.27 -0.42
CA PRO A 409 -10.32 -4.94 0.12
C PRO A 409 -11.37 -5.31 -0.94
N LEU A 410 -11.26 -4.70 -2.12
CA LEU A 410 -12.22 -4.84 -3.21
C LEU A 410 -11.81 -5.90 -4.22
N LEU A 411 -10.58 -6.37 -4.17
CA LEU A 411 -10.07 -7.38 -5.08
C LEU A 411 -10.77 -8.73 -4.85
N PRO A 412 -10.94 -9.53 -5.90
CA PRO A 412 -11.45 -10.89 -5.78
C PRO A 412 -10.49 -11.77 -4.97
N SER A 413 -10.99 -12.88 -4.43
CA SER A 413 -10.15 -13.88 -3.81
C SER A 413 -9.19 -14.51 -4.83
N GLU A 414 -8.14 -15.18 -4.37
CA GLU A 414 -7.23 -15.90 -5.26
C GLU A 414 -7.91 -17.09 -5.95
N GLU A 415 -8.92 -17.66 -5.29
CA GLU A 415 -9.72 -18.76 -5.85
C GLU A 415 -10.59 -18.29 -7.00
N ASP A 416 -11.19 -17.10 -6.88
CA ASP A 416 -12.05 -16.51 -7.92
C ASP A 416 -11.26 -15.92 -9.09
N PHE A 417 -10.03 -15.40 -8.82
CA PHE A 417 -9.20 -14.76 -9.81
C PHE A 417 -7.71 -14.99 -9.52
N SER A 418 -7.14 -16.04 -10.07
CA SER A 418 -5.80 -16.56 -9.76
C SER A 418 -4.64 -15.76 -10.39
N TYR A 419 -4.82 -14.48 -10.63
CA TYR A 419 -3.78 -13.62 -11.21
C TYR A 419 -3.02 -12.84 -10.14
N THR A 420 -1.73 -12.67 -10.36
CA THR A 420 -0.95 -11.60 -9.76
C THR A 420 -1.29 -10.29 -10.44
N ILE A 421 -1.61 -9.26 -9.67
CA ILE A 421 -2.05 -7.97 -10.20
C ILE A 421 -0.97 -6.93 -9.88
N ARG A 422 -0.39 -6.32 -10.91
CA ARG A 422 0.49 -5.16 -10.74
C ARG A 422 -0.18 -3.93 -11.33
N LEU A 423 -0.39 -2.93 -10.49
CA LEU A 423 -0.92 -1.62 -10.86
C LEU A 423 0.20 -0.59 -10.77
N VAL A 424 0.38 0.19 -11.82
CA VAL A 424 1.35 1.30 -11.86
C VAL A 424 0.59 2.58 -12.11
N SER A 425 0.77 3.57 -11.25
CA SER A 425 0.18 4.91 -11.38
C SER A 425 1.28 5.93 -11.62
N ASP A 426 1.36 6.46 -12.82
CA ASP A 426 2.25 7.54 -13.22
C ASP A 426 1.49 8.86 -13.14
N ILE A 427 1.97 9.79 -12.32
CA ILE A 427 1.36 11.10 -12.18
C ILE A 427 1.90 12.01 -13.28
N LEU A 428 1.00 12.46 -14.15
CA LEU A 428 1.37 13.30 -15.27
C LEU A 428 1.26 14.80 -14.96
N GLU A 429 0.34 15.16 -14.05
CA GLU A 429 0.13 16.54 -13.60
C GLU A 429 -0.34 16.53 -12.15
N SER A 430 0.08 17.50 -11.31
CA SER A 430 -0.29 17.56 -9.91
C SER A 430 -0.53 18.97 -9.40
N ASN A 431 -1.77 19.19 -8.94
CA ASN A 431 -2.18 20.36 -8.15
C ASN A 431 -3.11 19.91 -7.01
N GLY A 432 -2.56 19.11 -6.09
CA GLY A 432 -3.28 18.58 -4.92
C GLY A 432 -3.83 17.15 -5.11
N SER A 433 -3.52 16.32 -4.12
CA SER A 433 -3.99 14.94 -3.92
C SER A 433 -3.90 14.00 -5.12
N SER A 434 -2.69 13.83 -5.65
CA SER A 434 -2.39 12.84 -6.70
C SER A 434 -2.60 11.38 -6.24
N SER A 435 -2.45 11.07 -4.94
CA SER A 435 -2.75 9.75 -4.39
C SER A 435 -4.23 9.37 -4.54
N MET A 436 -5.15 10.33 -4.38
CA MET A 436 -6.57 10.08 -4.58
C MET A 436 -6.93 9.96 -6.07
N ALA A 437 -6.21 10.65 -6.96
CA ALA A 437 -6.31 10.41 -8.40
C ALA A 437 -5.84 8.99 -8.76
N SER A 438 -4.80 8.48 -8.09
CA SER A 438 -4.34 7.09 -8.27
C SER A 438 -5.37 6.05 -7.79
N VAL A 439 -6.13 6.34 -6.73
CA VAL A 439 -7.24 5.47 -6.29
C VAL A 439 -8.33 5.40 -7.36
N CYS A 440 -8.78 6.56 -7.85
CA CYS A 440 -9.83 6.63 -8.87
C CYS A 440 -9.37 5.99 -10.20
N GLY A 441 -8.17 6.37 -10.68
CA GLY A 441 -7.59 5.78 -11.89
C GLY A 441 -7.33 4.28 -11.74
N GLY A 442 -6.84 3.84 -10.57
CA GLY A 442 -6.62 2.43 -10.27
C GLY A 442 -7.90 1.61 -10.33
N SER A 443 -8.98 2.13 -9.74
CA SER A 443 -10.30 1.50 -9.81
C SER A 443 -10.80 1.34 -11.25
N LEU A 444 -10.70 2.39 -12.06
CA LEU A 444 -11.06 2.37 -13.49
C LEU A 444 -10.19 1.38 -14.30
N ALA A 445 -8.87 1.39 -14.05
CA ALA A 445 -7.93 0.50 -14.75
C ALA A 445 -8.16 -0.97 -14.42
N LEU A 446 -8.52 -1.31 -13.17
CA LEU A 446 -8.90 -2.66 -12.76
C LEU A 446 -10.18 -3.12 -13.48
N PHE A 447 -11.20 -2.27 -13.58
CA PHE A 447 -12.42 -2.56 -14.36
C PHE A 447 -12.10 -2.75 -15.84
N ASN A 448 -11.25 -1.90 -16.40
CA ASN A 448 -10.80 -1.98 -17.78
C ASN A 448 -10.00 -3.26 -18.07
N ALA A 449 -9.21 -3.74 -17.09
CA ALA A 449 -8.48 -5.00 -17.19
C ALA A 449 -9.36 -6.26 -17.10
N GLY A 450 -10.64 -6.11 -16.74
CA GLY A 450 -11.54 -7.24 -16.50
C GLY A 450 -11.30 -7.96 -15.17
N VAL A 451 -10.65 -7.30 -14.20
CA VAL A 451 -10.54 -7.83 -12.84
C VAL A 451 -11.91 -7.74 -12.17
N PRO A 452 -12.46 -8.85 -11.64
CA PRO A 452 -13.81 -8.87 -11.06
C PRO A 452 -13.80 -8.26 -9.64
N VAL A 453 -13.44 -6.97 -9.54
CA VAL A 453 -13.51 -6.22 -8.29
C VAL A 453 -14.96 -6.00 -7.84
N LYS A 454 -15.18 -5.97 -6.54
CA LYS A 454 -16.54 -5.95 -5.94
C LYS A 454 -17.32 -4.68 -6.27
N SER A 455 -16.65 -3.55 -6.40
CA SER A 455 -17.27 -2.23 -6.68
C SER A 455 -16.22 -1.19 -7.05
N SER A 456 -16.65 -0.08 -7.65
CA SER A 456 -15.81 1.09 -7.88
C SER A 456 -15.37 1.72 -6.55
N CYS A 457 -14.15 2.26 -6.53
CA CYS A 457 -13.57 2.98 -5.40
C CYS A 457 -13.13 4.37 -5.83
N ALA A 458 -13.56 5.39 -5.11
CA ALA A 458 -13.13 6.77 -5.33
C ALA A 458 -12.43 7.32 -4.09
N GLY A 459 -11.56 8.31 -4.31
CA GLY A 459 -10.87 9.02 -3.25
C GLY A 459 -10.95 10.53 -3.41
N VAL A 460 -11.05 11.24 -2.28
CA VAL A 460 -11.08 12.70 -2.21
C VAL A 460 -10.17 13.19 -1.09
N ALA A 461 -9.57 14.37 -1.27
CA ALA A 461 -8.84 15.07 -0.21
C ALA A 461 -9.68 16.25 0.29
N MET A 462 -9.91 16.25 1.60
CA MET A 462 -10.56 17.32 2.33
C MET A 462 -9.51 18.18 3.02
N GLY A 463 -9.81 19.45 3.22
CA GLY A 463 -8.97 20.36 4.00
C GLY A 463 -9.79 21.05 5.09
N LEU A 464 -9.07 21.62 6.03
CA LEU A 464 -9.62 22.47 7.09
C LEU A 464 -8.78 23.74 7.18
N MET A 465 -9.45 24.87 7.31
CA MET A 465 -8.85 26.11 7.82
C MET A 465 -9.61 26.56 9.05
N LYS A 466 -8.90 26.87 10.14
CA LYS A 466 -9.50 27.22 11.44
C LYS A 466 -8.73 28.33 12.12
N GLU A 467 -9.44 29.34 12.62
CA GLU A 467 -8.91 30.39 13.50
C GLU A 467 -9.88 30.63 14.63
N GLY A 468 -9.48 30.31 15.85
CA GLY A 468 -10.40 30.32 16.98
C GLY A 468 -11.57 29.36 16.76
N ASP A 469 -12.80 29.89 16.84
CA ASP A 469 -14.03 29.13 16.57
C ASP A 469 -14.51 29.22 15.11
N ASN A 470 -13.88 30.08 14.28
CA ASN A 470 -14.18 30.19 12.87
C ASN A 470 -13.42 29.12 12.07
N TYR A 471 -14.15 28.25 11.37
CA TYR A 471 -13.54 27.22 10.54
C TYR A 471 -14.34 26.98 9.25
N VAL A 472 -13.66 26.41 8.27
CA VAL A 472 -14.26 25.92 7.03
C VAL A 472 -13.64 24.58 6.65
N ILE A 473 -14.49 23.67 6.16
CA ILE A 473 -14.07 22.39 5.58
C ILE A 473 -14.13 22.52 4.07
N LEU A 474 -13.02 22.19 3.40
CA LEU A 474 -12.87 22.31 1.96
C LEU A 474 -12.89 20.92 1.33
N THR A 475 -13.72 20.74 0.30
CA THR A 475 -13.74 19.51 -0.51
C THR A 475 -12.76 19.63 -1.67
N ASP A 476 -12.05 18.55 -1.98
CA ASP A 476 -11.12 18.46 -3.10
C ASP A 476 -10.12 19.62 -3.11
N ILE A 477 -9.24 19.63 -2.10
CA ILE A 477 -8.25 20.70 -1.93
C ILE A 477 -7.22 20.72 -3.06
N ALA A 478 -6.89 21.93 -3.51
CA ALA A 478 -5.77 22.19 -4.41
C ALA A 478 -4.45 22.27 -3.63
N GLY A 479 -3.31 22.25 -4.34
CA GLY A 479 -1.99 22.22 -3.69
C GLY A 479 -1.72 23.40 -2.75
N MET A 480 -2.21 24.60 -3.08
CA MET A 480 -2.08 25.76 -2.19
C MET A 480 -2.93 25.58 -0.92
N GLU A 481 -4.15 25.03 -1.03
CA GLU A 481 -5.03 24.80 0.11
C GLU A 481 -4.49 23.69 1.04
N ASP A 482 -3.78 22.68 0.49
CA ASP A 482 -3.04 21.69 1.26
C ASP A 482 -1.89 22.34 2.06
N HIS A 483 -1.14 23.25 1.44
CA HIS A 483 -0.05 23.96 2.10
C HIS A 483 -0.53 24.92 3.20
N LEU A 484 -1.57 25.70 2.93
CA LEU A 484 -2.15 26.71 3.83
C LEU A 484 -3.11 26.13 4.88
N GLY A 485 -3.60 24.91 4.67
CA GLY A 485 -4.61 24.28 5.52
C GLY A 485 -4.03 23.70 6.81
N ASP A 486 -4.90 23.57 7.79
CA ASP A 486 -4.62 23.03 9.13
C ASP A 486 -4.82 21.52 9.21
N MET A 487 -5.47 20.91 8.20
CA MET A 487 -5.69 19.49 8.07
C MET A 487 -5.64 19.10 6.58
N ASP A 488 -4.94 18.01 6.28
CA ASP A 488 -5.02 17.24 5.03
C ASP A 488 -5.69 15.90 5.35
N PHE A 489 -6.88 15.69 4.81
CA PHE A 489 -7.71 14.55 5.14
C PHE A 489 -8.16 13.80 3.88
N LYS A 490 -7.52 12.67 3.60
CA LYS A 490 -7.80 11.82 2.45
C LYS A 490 -8.73 10.69 2.84
N VAL A 491 -9.83 10.55 2.13
CA VAL A 491 -10.83 9.50 2.35
C VAL A 491 -11.07 8.77 1.03
N ALA A 492 -10.87 7.47 1.03
CA ALA A 492 -11.18 6.60 -0.09
C ALA A 492 -12.21 5.53 0.31
N GLY A 493 -13.03 5.11 -0.65
CA GLY A 493 -14.02 4.07 -0.41
C GLY A 493 -15.01 3.90 -1.54
N THR A 494 -15.95 3.01 -1.30
CA THR A 494 -17.05 2.66 -2.19
C THR A 494 -18.33 3.41 -1.79
N ARG A 495 -19.46 3.06 -2.41
CA ARG A 495 -20.77 3.54 -1.96
C ARG A 495 -21.19 2.96 -0.61
N LYS A 496 -20.62 1.82 -0.21
CA LYS A 496 -20.97 1.14 1.04
C LYS A 496 -20.22 1.71 2.24
N GLY A 497 -18.94 2.07 2.06
CA GLY A 497 -18.14 2.56 3.18
C GLY A 497 -16.70 2.90 2.79
N ILE A 498 -15.91 3.22 3.81
CA ILE A 498 -14.51 3.63 3.72
C ILE A 498 -13.63 2.41 3.55
N THR A 499 -12.66 2.49 2.63
CA THR A 499 -11.62 1.47 2.47
C THR A 499 -10.23 1.94 2.89
N ALA A 500 -9.97 3.25 2.82
CA ALA A 500 -8.75 3.83 3.36
C ALA A 500 -8.97 5.28 3.81
N LEU A 501 -8.21 5.67 4.82
CA LEU A 501 -8.23 7.01 5.37
C LEU A 501 -6.82 7.42 5.79
N GLN A 502 -6.44 8.66 5.47
CA GLN A 502 -5.21 9.27 5.94
C GLN A 502 -5.47 10.72 6.34
N MET A 503 -5.09 11.09 7.55
CA MET A 503 -5.27 12.45 8.07
C MET A 503 -3.98 12.95 8.72
N ASP A 504 -3.57 14.15 8.34
CA ASP A 504 -2.49 14.91 8.94
C ASP A 504 -3.07 16.21 9.52
N ILE A 505 -2.83 16.47 10.78
CA ILE A 505 -3.35 17.64 11.49
C ILE A 505 -2.17 18.49 11.95
N LYS A 506 -2.23 19.79 11.65
CA LYS A 506 -1.17 20.76 11.95
C LYS A 506 -1.50 21.68 13.13
N ILE A 507 -2.73 21.59 13.66
CA ILE A 507 -3.23 22.45 14.74
C ILE A 507 -3.76 21.62 15.91
N PHE A 508 -3.82 22.26 17.10
CA PHE A 508 -4.51 21.73 18.27
C PHE A 508 -6.01 22.10 18.26
N GLY A 509 -6.82 21.31 18.95
CA GLY A 509 -8.26 21.61 19.15
C GLY A 509 -9.18 21.21 18.00
N LEU A 510 -8.81 20.17 17.22
CA LEU A 510 -9.75 19.54 16.32
C LEU A 510 -10.76 18.70 17.11
N THR A 511 -12.03 19.07 17.01
CA THR A 511 -13.11 18.39 17.75
C THR A 511 -13.66 17.21 16.97
N THR A 512 -14.30 16.27 17.67
CA THR A 512 -14.97 15.12 17.06
C THR A 512 -16.06 15.54 16.05
N GLU A 513 -16.74 16.67 16.34
CA GLU A 513 -17.79 17.24 15.48
C GLU A 513 -17.22 17.71 14.13
N ILE A 514 -16.04 18.33 14.13
CA ILE A 514 -15.36 18.75 12.88
C ILE A 514 -14.95 17.53 12.06
N ILE A 515 -14.42 16.49 12.71
CA ILE A 515 -14.07 15.24 12.03
C ILE A 515 -15.31 14.58 11.43
N ALA A 516 -16.41 14.51 12.18
CA ALA A 516 -17.67 13.95 11.71
C ALA A 516 -18.21 14.71 10.49
N GLN A 517 -18.19 16.05 10.52
CA GLN A 517 -18.59 16.89 9.39
C GLN A 517 -17.69 16.67 8.17
N ALA A 518 -16.36 16.56 8.37
CA ALA A 518 -15.42 16.30 7.29
C ALA A 518 -15.63 14.92 6.64
N LEU A 519 -15.90 13.89 7.44
CA LEU A 519 -16.24 12.55 6.97
C LEU A 519 -17.53 12.55 6.15
N GLU A 520 -18.59 13.20 6.62
CA GLU A 520 -19.87 13.28 5.91
C GLU A 520 -19.73 14.08 4.59
N GLN A 521 -18.98 15.18 4.61
CA GLN A 521 -18.69 15.95 3.40
C GLN A 521 -17.84 15.15 2.40
N ALA A 522 -16.86 14.37 2.89
CA ALA A 522 -16.07 13.44 2.08
C ALA A 522 -16.94 12.32 1.47
N ARG A 523 -17.94 11.81 2.20
CA ARG A 523 -18.89 10.81 1.70
C ARG A 523 -19.67 11.33 0.49
N HIS A 524 -20.21 12.55 0.58
CA HIS A 524 -20.91 13.18 -0.54
C HIS A 524 -19.99 13.39 -1.75
N ALA A 525 -18.77 13.86 -1.51
CA ALA A 525 -17.78 14.06 -2.56
C ALA A 525 -17.38 12.72 -3.23
N ARG A 526 -17.17 11.68 -2.44
CA ARG A 526 -16.87 10.34 -2.93
C ARG A 526 -17.99 9.80 -3.84
N PHE A 527 -19.26 9.99 -3.46
CA PHE A 527 -20.40 9.56 -4.27
C PHE A 527 -20.46 10.30 -5.60
N PHE A 528 -20.24 11.62 -5.59
CA PHE A 528 -20.16 12.41 -6.82
C PHE A 528 -19.06 11.90 -7.76
N ILE A 529 -17.85 11.63 -7.22
CA ILE A 529 -16.73 11.11 -8.01
C ILE A 529 -17.07 9.73 -8.58
N LEU A 530 -17.69 8.85 -7.78
CA LEU A 530 -18.14 7.53 -8.24
C LEU A 530 -19.16 7.65 -9.37
N ASP A 531 -20.10 8.61 -9.32
CA ASP A 531 -21.06 8.84 -10.41
C ASP A 531 -20.34 9.21 -11.71
N MET A 532 -19.31 10.05 -11.63
CA MET A 532 -18.50 10.43 -12.79
C MET A 532 -17.68 9.24 -13.35
N MET A 533 -17.14 8.39 -12.46
CA MET A 533 -16.41 7.20 -12.86
C MET A 533 -17.33 6.14 -13.50
N ASP A 534 -18.52 5.94 -12.94
CA ASP A 534 -19.51 4.96 -13.42
C ASP A 534 -20.05 5.34 -14.81
N MET A 535 -20.05 6.63 -15.18
CA MET A 535 -20.37 7.07 -16.55
C MET A 535 -19.32 6.61 -17.58
N ALA A 536 -18.06 6.46 -17.17
CA ALA A 536 -17.01 5.96 -18.05
C ALA A 536 -16.96 4.43 -18.07
N VAL A 537 -17.01 3.80 -16.90
CA VAL A 537 -17.02 2.32 -16.74
C VAL A 537 -17.77 1.97 -15.45
N SER A 538 -18.92 1.33 -15.59
CA SER A 538 -19.77 0.94 -14.45
C SER A 538 -19.59 -0.52 -13.99
N VAL A 539 -19.01 -1.37 -14.82
CA VAL A 539 -18.76 -2.80 -14.53
C VAL A 539 -17.42 -3.23 -15.12
N PRO A 540 -16.76 -4.23 -14.54
CA PRO A 540 -15.54 -4.81 -15.12
C PRO A 540 -15.81 -5.38 -16.51
N LYS A 541 -14.83 -5.29 -17.42
CA LYS A 541 -14.89 -5.94 -18.73
C LYS A 541 -15.05 -7.45 -18.56
N ASN A 542 -15.89 -8.05 -19.39
CA ASN A 542 -16.10 -9.51 -19.39
C ASN A 542 -14.94 -10.30 -20.02
N LYS A 543 -14.08 -9.65 -20.79
CA LYS A 543 -12.94 -10.28 -21.48
C LYS A 543 -11.65 -9.60 -21.05
N LEU A 544 -10.66 -10.41 -20.69
CA LEU A 544 -9.30 -9.94 -20.46
C LEU A 544 -8.67 -9.49 -21.77
N SER A 545 -7.65 -8.62 -21.68
CA SER A 545 -6.81 -8.23 -22.82
C SER A 545 -6.28 -9.47 -23.55
N ASP A 546 -6.14 -9.38 -24.87
CA ASP A 546 -5.52 -10.44 -25.66
C ASP A 546 -4.03 -10.61 -25.36
N TYR A 547 -3.41 -9.62 -24.71
CA TYR A 547 -2.02 -9.66 -24.25
C TYR A 547 -1.87 -10.25 -22.83
N ALA A 548 -2.97 -10.38 -22.07
CA ALA A 548 -2.94 -10.97 -20.75
C ALA A 548 -2.81 -12.51 -20.85
N PRO A 549 -1.98 -13.13 -19.98
CA PRO A 549 -1.88 -14.58 -19.96
C PRO A 549 -3.24 -15.20 -19.62
N ARG A 550 -3.59 -16.30 -20.27
CA ARG A 550 -4.72 -17.15 -19.85
C ARG A 550 -4.20 -18.08 -18.77
N ILE A 551 -4.93 -18.19 -17.68
CA ILE A 551 -4.58 -19.07 -16.57
C ILE A 551 -5.72 -20.04 -16.32
N ILE A 552 -5.39 -21.33 -16.28
CA ILE A 552 -6.29 -22.40 -15.84
C ILE A 552 -5.69 -22.98 -14.55
N SER A 553 -6.50 -23.14 -13.54
CA SER A 553 -6.11 -23.83 -12.31
C SER A 553 -6.80 -25.18 -12.22
N LEU A 554 -6.05 -26.21 -11.80
CA LEU A 554 -6.59 -27.53 -11.48
C LEU A 554 -5.92 -28.06 -10.22
N THR A 555 -6.60 -28.97 -9.52
CA THR A 555 -6.04 -29.59 -8.32
C THR A 555 -5.72 -31.05 -8.59
N ILE A 556 -4.50 -31.45 -8.27
CA ILE A 556 -4.04 -32.83 -8.38
C ILE A 556 -3.71 -33.40 -6.98
N PRO A 557 -3.81 -34.71 -6.78
CA PRO A 557 -3.35 -35.33 -5.53
C PRO A 557 -1.86 -35.03 -5.29
N GLN A 558 -1.49 -34.69 -4.05
CA GLN A 558 -0.11 -34.34 -3.69
C GLN A 558 0.92 -35.42 -4.07
N ASN A 559 0.56 -36.70 -3.95
CA ASN A 559 1.41 -37.83 -4.34
C ASN A 559 1.68 -37.90 -5.85
N LYS A 560 0.95 -37.16 -6.68
CA LYS A 560 1.13 -37.07 -8.14
C LYS A 560 2.03 -35.91 -8.56
N ILE A 561 2.34 -34.98 -7.67
CA ILE A 561 3.20 -33.83 -7.97
C ILE A 561 4.57 -34.28 -8.50
N GLY A 562 5.18 -35.27 -7.84
CA GLY A 562 6.48 -35.82 -8.28
C GLY A 562 6.43 -36.43 -9.69
N GLY A 563 5.32 -37.10 -10.05
CA GLY A 563 5.10 -37.65 -11.39
C GLY A 563 4.91 -36.55 -12.46
N LEU A 564 4.20 -35.47 -12.14
CA LEU A 564 4.03 -34.34 -13.04
C LEU A 564 5.36 -33.60 -13.28
N ILE A 565 6.15 -33.40 -12.24
CA ILE A 565 7.48 -32.77 -12.37
C ILE A 565 8.42 -33.68 -13.14
N GLY A 566 8.39 -34.99 -12.84
CA GLY A 566 9.27 -36.00 -13.43
C GLY A 566 10.74 -35.88 -13.00
N PRO A 567 11.61 -36.86 -13.36
CA PRO A 567 13.02 -36.88 -12.97
C PRO A 567 13.74 -35.61 -13.47
N GLY A 568 14.28 -34.81 -12.51
CA GLY A 568 14.97 -33.56 -12.80
C GLY A 568 14.13 -32.51 -13.53
N GLY A 569 12.79 -32.58 -13.41
CA GLY A 569 11.87 -31.65 -14.06
C GLY A 569 11.60 -31.92 -15.54
N LYS A 570 11.90 -33.14 -16.04
CA LYS A 570 11.82 -33.47 -17.46
C LYS A 570 10.38 -33.41 -18.00
N ASN A 571 9.42 -33.92 -17.23
CA ASN A 571 8.02 -33.98 -17.69
C ASN A 571 7.40 -32.59 -17.79
N ILE A 572 7.54 -31.81 -16.72
CA ILE A 572 6.97 -30.45 -16.68
C ILE A 572 7.58 -29.56 -17.76
N ARG A 573 8.91 -29.64 -17.97
CA ARG A 573 9.56 -28.87 -19.04
C ARG A 573 9.06 -29.24 -20.42
N LYS A 574 8.88 -30.54 -20.69
CA LYS A 574 8.33 -31.01 -21.95
C LYS A 574 6.92 -30.46 -22.20
N ILE A 575 6.04 -30.52 -21.18
CA ILE A 575 4.67 -29.98 -21.32
C ILE A 575 4.71 -28.49 -21.62
N GLN A 576 5.57 -27.75 -20.93
CA GLN A 576 5.74 -26.31 -21.12
C GLN A 576 6.23 -25.96 -22.52
N GLU A 577 7.25 -26.67 -23.01
CA GLU A 577 7.85 -26.47 -24.34
C GLU A 577 6.86 -26.85 -25.48
N ASP A 578 6.24 -28.03 -25.37
CA ASP A 578 5.35 -28.55 -26.42
C ASP A 578 4.09 -27.68 -26.61
N ASN A 579 3.62 -27.01 -25.55
CA ASN A 579 2.38 -26.21 -25.55
C ASN A 579 2.62 -24.69 -25.42
N ASN A 580 3.86 -24.22 -25.34
CA ASN A 580 4.23 -22.82 -25.11
C ASN A 580 3.53 -22.21 -23.90
N VAL A 581 3.56 -22.93 -22.76
CA VAL A 581 2.93 -22.54 -21.49
C VAL A 581 3.92 -22.53 -20.36
N LYS A 582 3.57 -21.83 -19.27
CA LYS A 582 4.25 -21.93 -17.97
C LYS A 582 3.36 -22.72 -17.01
N ILE A 583 3.96 -23.61 -16.21
CA ILE A 583 3.25 -24.40 -15.21
C ILE A 583 3.88 -24.12 -13.86
N ASP A 584 3.08 -23.61 -12.92
CA ASP A 584 3.44 -23.41 -11.52
C ASP A 584 2.67 -24.42 -10.66
N ILE A 585 3.34 -25.05 -9.70
CA ILE A 585 2.76 -26.11 -8.83
C ILE A 585 2.98 -25.73 -7.38
N GLU A 586 1.89 -25.74 -6.60
CA GLU A 586 1.94 -25.56 -5.15
C GLU A 586 2.06 -26.92 -4.42
N GLU A 587 2.60 -26.87 -3.21
CA GLU A 587 2.70 -28.07 -2.34
C GLU A 587 1.34 -28.66 -1.99
N THR A 588 0.28 -27.86 -2.04
CA THR A 588 -1.11 -28.26 -1.84
C THR A 588 -1.66 -29.17 -2.95
N GLY A 589 -0.96 -29.22 -4.11
CA GLY A 589 -1.43 -29.91 -5.31
C GLY A 589 -2.19 -29.02 -6.29
N ARG A 590 -2.31 -27.73 -6.05
CA ARG A 590 -2.83 -26.77 -7.05
C ARG A 590 -1.80 -26.58 -8.16
N VAL A 591 -2.25 -26.70 -9.39
CA VAL A 591 -1.44 -26.53 -10.60
C VAL A 591 -2.03 -25.39 -11.42
N PHE A 592 -1.20 -24.41 -11.76
CA PHE A 592 -1.56 -23.29 -12.60
C PHE A 592 -0.87 -23.44 -13.95
N ILE A 593 -1.65 -23.48 -15.01
CA ILE A 593 -1.17 -23.52 -16.39
C ILE A 593 -1.48 -22.17 -17.03
N SER A 594 -0.45 -21.48 -17.48
CA SER A 594 -0.58 -20.12 -18.02
C SER A 594 0.11 -19.97 -19.36
N GLY A 595 -0.53 -19.26 -20.30
CA GLY A 595 0.01 -18.98 -21.62
C GLY A 595 -0.77 -17.90 -22.34
N THR A 596 -0.21 -17.34 -23.39
CA THR A 596 -0.88 -16.31 -24.21
C THR A 596 -1.86 -16.92 -25.21
N GLU A 597 -1.67 -18.19 -25.59
CA GLU A 597 -2.48 -18.90 -26.56
C GLU A 597 -3.47 -19.86 -25.86
N PRO A 598 -4.80 -19.66 -26.02
CA PRO A 598 -5.79 -20.50 -25.36
C PRO A 598 -5.67 -21.99 -25.66
N ASP A 599 -5.38 -22.34 -26.91
CA ASP A 599 -5.29 -23.72 -27.36
C ASP A 599 -4.11 -24.46 -26.69
N GLY A 600 -2.98 -23.78 -26.51
CA GLY A 600 -1.83 -24.33 -25.79
C GLY A 600 -2.12 -24.59 -24.32
N VAL A 601 -2.86 -23.67 -23.67
CA VAL A 601 -3.23 -23.81 -22.26
C VAL A 601 -4.19 -24.98 -22.06
N GLU A 602 -5.20 -25.15 -22.94
CA GLU A 602 -6.15 -26.27 -22.86
C GLU A 602 -5.48 -27.61 -23.15
N SER A 603 -4.60 -27.67 -24.17
CA SER A 603 -3.84 -28.90 -24.48
C SER A 603 -2.94 -29.30 -23.32
N ALA A 604 -2.28 -28.35 -22.67
CA ALA A 604 -1.45 -28.64 -21.50
C ALA A 604 -2.28 -29.12 -20.31
N LYS A 605 -3.48 -28.57 -20.09
CA LYS A 605 -4.42 -29.02 -19.07
C LYS A 605 -4.83 -30.47 -19.33
N GLU A 606 -5.29 -30.78 -20.53
CA GLU A 606 -5.67 -32.14 -20.91
C GLU A 606 -4.51 -33.12 -20.66
N TYR A 607 -3.29 -32.72 -21.02
CA TYR A 607 -2.10 -33.56 -20.78
C TYR A 607 -1.84 -33.81 -19.30
N VAL A 608 -1.94 -32.75 -18.45
CA VAL A 608 -1.78 -32.88 -17.00
C VAL A 608 -2.86 -33.76 -16.40
N GLU A 609 -4.13 -33.57 -16.81
CA GLU A 609 -5.25 -34.40 -16.38
C GLU A 609 -5.03 -35.88 -16.74
N CYS A 610 -4.60 -36.15 -17.97
CA CYS A 610 -4.29 -37.50 -18.42
C CYS A 610 -3.12 -38.14 -17.63
N LEU A 611 -2.08 -37.34 -17.32
CA LEU A 611 -0.91 -37.83 -16.59
C LEU A 611 -1.23 -38.25 -15.15
N VAL A 612 -2.14 -37.52 -14.48
CA VAL A 612 -2.54 -37.77 -13.10
C VAL A 612 -3.73 -38.73 -12.98
N ALA A 613 -4.46 -38.94 -14.07
CA ALA A 613 -5.62 -39.83 -14.10
C ALA A 613 -5.23 -41.25 -13.72
N GLU A 614 -6.10 -41.95 -13.01
CA GLU A 614 -6.01 -43.38 -12.71
C GLU A 614 -6.87 -44.17 -13.64
N ALA A 615 -6.41 -45.37 -14.00
CA ALA A 615 -7.24 -46.29 -14.77
C ALA A 615 -8.38 -46.75 -13.91
N GLU A 616 -9.60 -46.64 -14.43
CA GLU A 616 -10.83 -47.03 -13.74
C GLU A 616 -11.37 -48.34 -14.33
N VAL A 617 -11.68 -49.30 -13.47
CA VAL A 617 -12.29 -50.58 -13.89
C VAL A 617 -13.68 -50.28 -14.50
N GLY A 618 -13.92 -50.84 -15.68
CA GLY A 618 -15.17 -50.67 -16.41
C GLY A 618 -15.17 -49.50 -17.44
N LYS A 619 -14.18 -48.61 -17.40
CA LYS A 619 -14.05 -47.49 -18.33
C LYS A 619 -13.36 -47.87 -19.63
N ILE A 620 -13.78 -47.25 -20.72
CA ILE A 620 -13.23 -47.47 -22.06
C ILE A 620 -12.21 -46.38 -22.35
N TYR A 621 -11.02 -46.77 -22.78
CA TYR A 621 -9.93 -45.89 -23.18
C TYR A 621 -9.53 -46.11 -24.63
N LYS A 622 -8.95 -45.11 -25.27
CA LYS A 622 -8.17 -45.29 -26.48
C LYS A 622 -6.75 -45.68 -26.06
N GLY A 623 -6.36 -46.91 -26.34
CA GLY A 623 -5.01 -47.37 -26.04
C GLY A 623 -4.18 -47.46 -27.32
N LYS A 624 -2.88 -47.14 -27.17
CA LYS A 624 -1.88 -47.30 -28.23
C LYS A 624 -1.06 -48.58 -27.95
N VAL A 625 -1.01 -49.50 -28.87
CA VAL A 625 -0.22 -50.76 -28.72
C VAL A 625 1.26 -50.40 -28.68
N THR A 626 1.90 -50.72 -27.54
CA THR A 626 3.33 -50.47 -27.30
C THR A 626 4.21 -51.65 -27.57
N LYS A 627 3.67 -52.89 -27.31
CA LYS A 627 4.46 -54.13 -27.48
C LYS A 627 3.53 -55.32 -27.74
N ILE A 628 3.95 -56.22 -28.63
CA ILE A 628 3.25 -57.48 -28.89
C ILE A 628 4.04 -58.64 -28.34
N MET A 629 3.33 -59.59 -27.70
CA MET A 629 3.85 -60.80 -27.14
C MET A 629 2.97 -61.99 -27.56
N ALA A 630 3.51 -63.21 -27.52
CA ALA A 630 2.74 -64.43 -27.93
C ALA A 630 1.44 -64.64 -27.15
N PHE A 631 1.31 -64.10 -25.97
CA PHE A 631 0.13 -64.25 -25.08
C PHE A 631 -0.81 -63.04 -25.09
N GLY A 632 -0.48 -61.95 -25.77
CA GLY A 632 -1.26 -60.74 -25.80
C GLY A 632 -0.49 -59.50 -26.28
N ALA A 633 -1.10 -58.34 -26.21
CA ALA A 633 -0.49 -57.05 -26.52
C ALA A 633 -0.53 -56.12 -25.32
N PHE A 634 0.51 -55.34 -25.12
CA PHE A 634 0.50 -54.20 -24.19
C PHE A 634 0.01 -52.94 -24.91
N ALA A 635 -0.90 -52.22 -24.26
CA ALA A 635 -1.39 -50.97 -24.78
C ALA A 635 -1.31 -49.89 -23.69
N GLU A 636 -0.76 -48.77 -24.04
CA GLU A 636 -0.73 -47.58 -23.19
C GLU A 636 -2.10 -46.89 -23.30
N ILE A 637 -2.83 -46.81 -22.18
CA ILE A 637 -4.17 -46.23 -22.11
C ILE A 637 -4.21 -44.84 -21.52
N LEU A 638 -3.18 -44.49 -20.75
CA LEU A 638 -2.89 -43.18 -20.19
C LEU A 638 -1.39 -42.97 -20.19
N PRO A 639 -0.86 -41.75 -20.23
CA PRO A 639 0.57 -41.49 -20.23
C PRO A 639 1.33 -42.23 -19.10
N GLY A 640 2.23 -43.13 -19.50
CA GLY A 640 3.00 -43.99 -18.56
C GLY A 640 2.22 -45.15 -17.94
N LYS A 641 0.98 -45.43 -18.37
CA LYS A 641 0.18 -46.56 -17.84
C LYS A 641 -0.17 -47.53 -18.94
N GLU A 642 0.48 -48.68 -18.89
CA GLU A 642 0.27 -49.77 -19.83
C GLU A 642 -0.62 -50.88 -19.18
N GLY A 643 -1.49 -51.44 -19.99
CA GLY A 643 -2.27 -52.59 -19.63
C GLY A 643 -2.10 -53.73 -20.61
N LEU A 644 -2.30 -54.97 -20.12
CA LEU A 644 -2.22 -56.20 -20.94
C LEU A 644 -3.60 -56.49 -21.59
N ILE A 645 -3.65 -56.59 -22.89
CA ILE A 645 -4.74 -57.18 -23.64
C ILE A 645 -4.37 -58.62 -23.90
N HIS A 646 -4.91 -59.56 -23.09
CA HIS A 646 -4.67 -60.98 -23.28
C HIS A 646 -5.26 -61.42 -24.63
N ILE A 647 -4.64 -62.42 -25.30
CA ILE A 647 -5.09 -62.93 -26.60
C ILE A 647 -6.60 -63.30 -26.66
N SER A 648 -7.14 -63.81 -25.58
CA SER A 648 -8.57 -64.13 -25.44
C SER A 648 -9.51 -62.93 -25.32
N GLN A 649 -8.94 -61.73 -25.15
CA GLN A 649 -9.67 -60.45 -24.96
C GLN A 649 -9.58 -59.56 -26.21
N LEU A 650 -8.93 -60.00 -27.28
CA LEU A 650 -8.78 -59.25 -28.53
C LEU A 650 -10.04 -59.27 -29.39
N SER A 651 -10.75 -60.41 -29.47
CA SER A 651 -11.94 -60.56 -30.33
C SER A 651 -12.92 -61.57 -29.71
N THR A 652 -14.16 -61.52 -30.16
CA THR A 652 -15.17 -62.55 -29.93
C THR A 652 -14.88 -63.84 -30.66
N GLN A 653 -14.08 -63.80 -31.74
CA GLN A 653 -13.62 -64.99 -32.49
C GLN A 653 -12.25 -65.44 -31.98
N HIS A 654 -11.94 -66.75 -32.20
CA HIS A 654 -10.69 -67.33 -31.74
C HIS A 654 -9.49 -66.77 -32.53
N VAL A 655 -8.62 -65.99 -31.89
CA VAL A 655 -7.43 -65.40 -32.47
C VAL A 655 -6.26 -66.39 -32.25
N LYS A 656 -5.58 -66.81 -33.36
CA LYS A 656 -4.46 -67.76 -33.34
C LYS A 656 -3.12 -67.08 -33.09
N LYS A 657 -2.94 -65.85 -33.57
CA LYS A 657 -1.75 -65.04 -33.33
C LYS A 657 -2.16 -63.58 -33.11
N VAL A 658 -1.49 -62.91 -32.17
CA VAL A 658 -1.76 -61.51 -31.83
C VAL A 658 -1.41 -60.60 -32.98
N GLU A 659 -0.30 -60.88 -33.70
CA GLU A 659 0.17 -60.09 -34.84
C GLU A 659 -0.80 -60.06 -36.04
N ASP A 660 -1.73 -61.01 -36.13
CA ASP A 660 -2.72 -61.05 -37.18
C ASP A 660 -3.85 -60.04 -36.91
N PHE A 661 -3.96 -59.53 -35.66
CA PHE A 661 -5.05 -58.65 -35.20
C PHE A 661 -4.59 -57.26 -34.87
N LEU A 662 -3.41 -57.11 -34.26
CA LEU A 662 -2.81 -55.86 -33.84
C LEU A 662 -1.36 -55.71 -34.28
N LYS A 663 -0.94 -54.48 -34.57
CA LYS A 663 0.46 -54.12 -34.81
C LYS A 663 0.92 -53.12 -33.77
N GLU A 664 2.22 -53.07 -33.47
CA GLU A 664 2.80 -52.03 -32.63
C GLU A 664 2.52 -50.65 -33.25
N GLY A 665 2.03 -49.73 -32.45
CA GLY A 665 1.62 -48.42 -32.86
C GLY A 665 0.11 -48.27 -33.20
N ASP A 666 -0.65 -49.38 -33.30
CA ASP A 666 -2.11 -49.32 -33.57
C ASP A 666 -2.87 -48.65 -32.41
N GLU A 667 -3.88 -47.84 -32.72
CA GLU A 667 -4.82 -47.28 -31.79
C GLU A 667 -6.05 -48.23 -31.68
N VAL A 668 -6.34 -48.66 -30.44
CA VAL A 668 -7.44 -49.58 -30.17
C VAL A 668 -8.30 -49.08 -29.02
N LYS A 669 -9.61 -49.27 -29.13
CA LYS A 669 -10.52 -49.05 -27.99
C LYS A 669 -10.47 -50.25 -27.05
N VAL A 670 -10.14 -50.00 -25.77
CA VAL A 670 -10.03 -51.06 -24.76
C VAL A 670 -10.78 -50.68 -23.50
N LYS A 671 -11.43 -51.65 -22.89
CA LYS A 671 -12.08 -51.49 -21.58
C LYS A 671 -11.19 -52.08 -20.51
N VAL A 672 -11.02 -51.38 -19.40
CA VAL A 672 -10.33 -51.89 -18.23
C VAL A 672 -11.24 -52.89 -17.57
N ILE A 673 -10.86 -54.17 -17.53
CA ILE A 673 -11.65 -55.24 -16.93
C ILE A 673 -11.27 -55.52 -15.49
N GLU A 674 -10.01 -55.30 -15.13
CA GLU A 674 -9.49 -55.56 -13.80
C GLU A 674 -8.19 -54.79 -13.57
N ILE A 675 -7.95 -54.40 -12.33
CA ILE A 675 -6.64 -53.90 -11.83
C ILE A 675 -6.28 -54.81 -10.66
N ASP A 676 -5.19 -55.57 -10.79
CA ASP A 676 -4.80 -56.51 -9.76
C ASP A 676 -4.15 -55.82 -8.54
N ASN A 677 -3.90 -56.61 -7.47
CA ASN A 677 -3.31 -56.12 -6.22
C ASN A 677 -1.86 -55.57 -6.38
N GLN A 678 -1.24 -55.79 -7.54
CA GLN A 678 0.09 -55.25 -7.90
C GLN A 678 -0.01 -54.05 -8.82
N GLY A 679 -1.22 -53.52 -9.08
CA GLY A 679 -1.47 -52.39 -9.92
C GLY A 679 -1.39 -52.69 -11.43
N ARG A 680 -1.34 -53.96 -11.86
CA ARG A 680 -1.32 -54.31 -13.28
C ARG A 680 -2.73 -54.25 -13.84
N ILE A 681 -2.82 -53.58 -15.01
CA ILE A 681 -4.11 -53.28 -15.69
C ILE A 681 -4.38 -54.36 -16.72
N ASN A 682 -5.55 -55.01 -16.62
CA ASN A 682 -6.02 -55.94 -17.61
C ASN A 682 -7.06 -55.26 -18.52
N LEU A 683 -6.83 -55.35 -19.81
CA LEU A 683 -7.61 -54.67 -20.86
C LEU A 683 -8.37 -55.69 -21.74
N SER A 684 -9.50 -55.26 -22.29
CA SER A 684 -10.28 -56.05 -23.25
C SER A 684 -10.78 -55.19 -24.40
N VAL A 685 -10.42 -55.56 -25.65
CA VAL A 685 -10.99 -54.99 -26.86
C VAL A 685 -12.43 -55.49 -27.01
N LYS A 686 -12.65 -56.79 -26.74
CA LYS A 686 -13.97 -57.40 -26.85
C LYS A 686 -15.01 -56.71 -25.97
N ALA A 687 -14.69 -56.43 -24.69
CA ALA A 687 -15.58 -55.75 -23.75
C ALA A 687 -15.77 -54.25 -24.06
N ALA A 688 -14.96 -53.68 -24.92
CA ALA A 688 -15.10 -52.31 -25.38
C ALA A 688 -16.04 -52.16 -26.60
N LEU A 689 -16.42 -53.28 -27.22
CA LEU A 689 -17.34 -53.37 -28.34
C LEU A 689 -18.77 -53.72 -27.88
N GLU A 690 -18.88 -54.25 -26.67
CA GLU A 690 -20.16 -54.46 -25.96
C GLU A 690 -20.60 -53.18 -25.23
#